data_8784171006b1457c0044a0d65ece7105
#
_entry.id   8784171006b1457c0044a0d65ece7105
#
_cell.length_a   1.000
_cell.length_b   1.000
_cell.length_c   1.000
_cell.angle_alpha   90.00
_cell.angle_beta   90.00
_cell.angle_gamma   90.00
#
_symmetry.space_group_name_H-M   'P 1'
#
loop_
_entity.id
_entity.type
_entity.pdbx_description
1 polymer ?
#
loop_
_entity_poly.entity_id
_entity_poly.type
_entity_poly.pdbx_seq_one_letter_code
_entity_poly.pdbx_strand_id
1 'polypeptide(L)'
;MTITTTPLLADGAEQDQEVRFFDRELSWLSFNERVLLQSCLPHNPVGEQLQFISISSTNLDEFYMVRLAGLYQLESRGYHHIPQSEERLDSSIAQIENRAGALFDSQQKRLEDVLSRLADEGCELLVPENLTDAEKEWLEAFFDEHILPVLSPITLDPTHPFPFIQNKGKGLLLEMTTSSEKHRLAVILISDKLSRFVRLPGQAVRMVPIEQVILRFVNRLYTGFEVKQSAMFRVLRDSEIEIDDEADDLVSQFEDALKRRRRGNVVLLSLSSELSRPTMRLLQKEMALSASQIKIAGGFVGLGDFADFVALLPKRLHYPPYSPRFPQRIVDYKGDCFAAIRNKDIIVHHPFESFDVVVRFLEQAADDSNVLAIRQTLYRTSPHSPIVRALVKAAENGKSVVALIELKARFDEENNIRLARILERAGVQVAYGLIDLKVHSKLSHVVRQENDTLVSYTHCGTGNYHPITAKIYTDLSFFTCDQQICDDVRQIFNYLTSYITPEKLNKVIISPKLSAKWLHEKIDAEMDFAKAGKPASIWLKVNAVVDKDIIGHMYRASEAGVSIDLIVRGICCLRPGIAGLSENIRVKSIVGRYLEHGRIYAFGNGETFGEKATQVYIASADIMPRNLYRRVESYIPLENPTVRQQVLKQIIGAQNHDRRDSWMLTADGSYVKMDSGDDSLSAHDYFMQNPSLSGLGSLSVEAEQPAHKASR
;
A
#
# COMPACT_ATOMS: atom_id res chain seq x y z
N MET A 1 2.38 22.84 -19.16
CA MET A 1 2.07 23.34 -17.79
C MET A 1 2.76 22.42 -16.79
N THR A 2 3.46 22.98 -15.82
CA THR A 2 4.07 22.21 -14.73
C THR A 2 2.96 21.66 -13.85
N ILE A 3 2.93 20.34 -13.62
CA ILE A 3 1.96 19.70 -12.74
C ILE A 3 2.53 19.73 -11.31
N THR A 4 1.77 20.30 -10.38
CA THR A 4 2.16 20.40 -8.97
C THR A 4 1.03 19.94 -8.07
N THR A 5 1.38 19.38 -6.90
CA THR A 5 0.40 19.16 -5.83
C THR A 5 0.19 20.46 -5.05
N THR A 6 -0.85 20.50 -4.25
CA THR A 6 -1.12 21.62 -3.36
C THR A 6 -0.03 21.72 -2.27
N PRO A 7 0.49 22.91 -1.93
CA PRO A 7 1.44 23.09 -0.84
C PRO A 7 0.93 22.57 0.51
N LEU A 8 1.86 22.16 1.40
CA LEU A 8 1.53 21.73 2.77
C LEU A 8 1.58 22.91 3.75
N LEU A 9 2.33 23.96 3.41
CA LEU A 9 2.41 25.19 4.19
C LEU A 9 1.57 26.29 3.55
N ALA A 10 1.10 27.22 4.37
CA ALA A 10 0.42 28.43 3.88
C ALA A 10 1.42 29.36 3.15
N ASP A 11 0.88 30.21 2.26
CA ASP A 11 1.67 31.19 1.53
C ASP A 11 2.48 32.07 2.49
N GLY A 12 3.78 32.19 2.21
CA GLY A 12 4.72 32.97 3.03
C GLY A 12 5.39 32.21 4.19
N ALA A 13 4.90 31.03 4.56
CA ALA A 13 5.57 30.18 5.58
C ALA A 13 6.77 29.37 5.01
N GLU A 14 7.06 29.52 3.74
CA GLU A 14 8.18 28.84 3.06
C GLU A 14 9.54 29.24 3.64
N GLN A 15 9.66 30.49 4.14
CA GLN A 15 10.89 31.06 4.71
C GLN A 15 10.94 30.92 6.24
N ASP A 16 9.88 30.42 6.87
CA ASP A 16 9.83 30.23 8.30
C ASP A 16 10.69 29.03 8.71
N GLN A 17 11.86 29.31 9.26
CA GLN A 17 12.81 28.30 9.77
C GLN A 17 12.32 27.62 11.06
N GLU A 18 11.33 28.20 11.76
CA GLU A 18 10.75 27.61 12.97
C GLU A 18 9.91 26.37 12.62
N VAL A 19 9.27 26.33 11.45
CA VAL A 19 8.53 25.15 10.97
C VAL A 19 9.50 24.11 10.43
N ARG A 20 9.90 23.15 11.25
CA ARG A 20 10.92 22.15 10.89
C ARG A 20 10.35 20.89 10.23
N PHE A 21 9.05 20.63 10.36
CA PHE A 21 8.43 19.39 9.92
C PHE A 21 7.10 19.66 9.23
N PHE A 22 6.80 18.88 8.18
CA PHE A 22 5.47 18.86 7.62
C PHE A 22 4.52 18.02 8.47
N ASP A 23 3.22 18.39 8.47
CA ASP A 23 2.18 17.55 9.05
C ASP A 23 2.10 16.20 8.32
N ARG A 24 1.96 15.15 9.11
CA ARG A 24 1.98 13.77 8.62
C ARG A 24 0.75 13.41 7.79
N GLU A 25 -0.44 13.85 8.21
CA GLU A 25 -1.69 13.49 7.57
C GLU A 25 -1.90 14.32 6.28
N LEU A 26 -1.48 15.58 6.30
CA LEU A 26 -1.45 16.41 5.09
C LEU A 26 -0.43 15.88 4.07
N SER A 27 0.72 15.43 4.51
CA SER A 27 1.71 14.77 3.64
C SER A 27 1.15 13.47 3.02
N TRP A 28 0.35 12.71 3.77
CA TRP A 28 -0.33 11.53 3.25
C TRP A 28 -1.37 11.89 2.17
N LEU A 29 -2.16 12.95 2.39
CA LEU A 29 -3.11 13.44 1.40
C LEU A 29 -2.41 13.92 0.13
N SER A 30 -1.25 14.60 0.27
CA SER A 30 -0.42 14.98 -0.88
C SER A 30 0.11 13.75 -1.65
N PHE A 31 0.42 12.63 -0.98
CA PHE A 31 0.72 11.38 -1.67
C PHE A 31 -0.48 10.88 -2.48
N ASN A 32 -1.67 10.86 -1.89
CA ASN A 32 -2.87 10.39 -2.60
C ASN A 32 -3.27 11.33 -3.75
N GLU A 33 -2.95 12.63 -3.65
CA GLU A 33 -3.09 13.58 -4.74
C GLU A 33 -2.16 13.21 -5.92
N ARG A 34 -0.88 12.82 -5.66
CA ARG A 34 0.03 12.32 -6.72
C ARG A 34 -0.47 11.04 -7.37
N VAL A 35 -1.14 10.16 -6.62
CA VAL A 35 -1.81 8.96 -7.18
C VAL A 35 -2.94 9.38 -8.11
N LEU A 36 -3.81 10.30 -7.69
CA LEU A 36 -4.89 10.82 -8.53
C LEU A 36 -4.35 11.49 -9.80
N LEU A 37 -3.27 12.26 -9.69
CA LEU A 37 -2.66 12.98 -10.82
C LEU A 37 -2.11 12.03 -11.89
N GLN A 38 -1.90 10.73 -11.62
CA GLN A 38 -1.60 9.74 -12.66
C GLN A 38 -2.74 9.63 -13.70
N SER A 39 -3.98 9.94 -13.32
CA SER A 39 -5.12 9.97 -14.23
C SER A 39 -5.06 11.10 -15.27
N CYS A 40 -4.16 12.07 -15.08
CA CYS A 40 -3.98 13.21 -15.97
C CYS A 40 -2.82 13.05 -16.95
N LEU A 41 -1.97 12.03 -16.74
CA LEU A 41 -0.74 11.87 -17.52
C LEU A 41 -1.06 11.20 -18.87
N PRO A 42 -0.73 11.84 -19.99
CA PRO A 42 -1.12 11.35 -21.32
C PRO A 42 -0.44 10.03 -21.72
N HIS A 43 0.70 9.71 -21.13
CA HIS A 43 1.38 8.44 -21.38
C HIS A 43 0.72 7.23 -20.67
N ASN A 44 -0.17 7.46 -19.70
CA ASN A 44 -0.93 6.38 -19.09
C ASN A 44 -2.14 6.02 -19.97
N PRO A 45 -2.37 4.74 -20.29
CA PRO A 45 -3.58 4.31 -20.99
C PRO A 45 -4.85 4.74 -20.24
N VAL A 46 -5.93 5.05 -20.96
CA VAL A 46 -7.15 5.61 -20.34
C VAL A 46 -7.80 4.67 -19.33
N GLY A 47 -7.74 3.36 -19.52
CA GLY A 47 -8.20 2.38 -18.53
C GLY A 47 -7.39 2.45 -17.23
N GLU A 48 -6.07 2.65 -17.33
CA GLU A 48 -5.21 2.82 -16.15
C GLU A 48 -5.46 4.17 -15.46
N GLN A 49 -5.81 5.21 -16.22
CA GLN A 49 -6.21 6.48 -15.63
C GLN A 49 -7.46 6.33 -14.75
N LEU A 50 -8.46 5.54 -15.21
CA LEU A 50 -9.61 5.18 -14.37
C LEU A 50 -9.20 4.33 -13.16
N GLN A 51 -8.26 3.39 -13.34
CA GLN A 51 -7.72 2.60 -12.25
C GLN A 51 -7.06 3.47 -11.17
N PHE A 52 -6.30 4.50 -11.55
CA PHE A 52 -5.69 5.43 -10.58
C PHE A 52 -6.73 6.25 -9.80
N ILE A 53 -7.86 6.62 -10.42
CA ILE A 53 -8.98 7.26 -9.71
C ILE A 53 -9.57 6.29 -8.67
N SER A 54 -9.81 5.03 -9.05
CA SER A 54 -10.31 3.98 -8.16
C SER A 54 -9.35 3.73 -6.99
N ILE A 55 -8.04 3.64 -7.24
CA ILE A 55 -7.00 3.50 -6.20
C ILE A 55 -7.00 4.71 -5.26
N SER A 56 -7.04 5.94 -5.81
CA SER A 56 -7.05 7.16 -5.01
C SER A 56 -8.28 7.23 -4.10
N SER A 57 -9.45 6.81 -4.58
CA SER A 57 -10.67 6.74 -3.79
C SER A 57 -10.58 5.68 -2.68
N THR A 58 -10.08 4.49 -3.00
CA THR A 58 -9.88 3.42 -2.01
C THR A 58 -8.87 3.82 -0.92
N ASN A 59 -7.82 4.53 -1.30
CA ASN A 59 -6.86 5.10 -0.37
C ASN A 59 -7.53 6.12 0.56
N LEU A 60 -8.36 7.00 0.01
CA LEU A 60 -9.09 8.00 0.79
C LEU A 60 -10.08 7.35 1.77
N ASP A 61 -10.78 6.28 1.36
CA ASP A 61 -11.61 5.48 2.25
C ASP A 61 -10.81 4.96 3.46
N GLU A 62 -9.63 4.37 3.22
CA GLU A 62 -8.77 3.88 4.31
C GLU A 62 -8.30 5.02 5.21
N PHE A 63 -8.00 6.18 4.65
CA PHE A 63 -7.64 7.37 5.41
C PHE A 63 -8.75 7.80 6.39
N TYR A 64 -9.99 7.87 5.93
CA TYR A 64 -11.14 8.17 6.78
C TYR A 64 -11.34 7.09 7.86
N MET A 65 -11.35 5.81 7.47
CA MET A 65 -11.62 4.70 8.38
C MET A 65 -10.55 4.49 9.46
N VAL A 66 -9.34 5.03 9.26
CA VAL A 66 -8.20 4.76 10.13
C VAL A 66 -7.63 6.04 10.72
N ARG A 67 -7.32 7.05 9.89
CA ARG A 67 -6.60 8.24 10.33
C ARG A 67 -7.52 9.27 10.93
N LEU A 68 -8.52 9.69 10.17
CA LEU A 68 -9.52 10.62 10.68
C LEU A 68 -10.33 9.99 11.83
N ALA A 69 -10.71 8.72 11.71
CA ALA A 69 -11.36 7.99 12.79
C ALA A 69 -10.59 8.08 14.11
N GLY A 70 -9.27 7.87 14.06
CA GLY A 70 -8.42 8.01 15.25
C GLY A 70 -8.37 9.42 15.82
N LEU A 71 -8.37 10.47 14.97
CA LEU A 71 -8.43 11.86 15.42
C LEU A 71 -9.79 12.19 16.05
N TYR A 72 -10.90 11.76 15.48
CA TYR A 72 -12.23 11.91 16.06
C TYR A 72 -12.38 11.18 17.39
N GLN A 73 -11.74 10.01 17.56
CA GLN A 73 -11.71 9.33 18.85
C GLN A 73 -10.95 10.14 19.91
N LEU A 74 -9.80 10.74 19.58
CA LEU A 74 -9.08 11.62 20.48
C LEU A 74 -9.94 12.83 20.89
N GLU A 75 -10.60 13.47 19.93
CA GLU A 75 -11.52 14.58 20.18
C GLU A 75 -12.68 14.17 21.11
N SER A 76 -13.31 13.02 20.84
CA SER A 76 -14.40 12.48 21.67
C SER A 76 -13.99 12.13 23.11
N ARG A 77 -12.70 11.81 23.32
CA ARG A 77 -12.09 11.56 24.64
C ARG A 77 -11.65 12.85 25.34
N GLY A 78 -11.88 14.03 24.73
CA GLY A 78 -11.58 15.34 25.31
C GLY A 78 -10.12 15.79 25.16
N TYR A 79 -9.35 15.21 24.27
CA TYR A 79 -8.01 15.71 23.97
C TYR A 79 -8.11 17.01 23.17
N HIS A 80 -7.30 18.02 23.55
CA HIS A 80 -7.22 19.31 22.85
C HIS A 80 -6.00 19.44 21.96
N HIS A 81 -5.00 18.57 22.13
CA HIS A 81 -3.78 18.54 21.35
C HIS A 81 -3.50 17.11 20.86
N ILE A 82 -2.81 17.00 19.74
CA ILE A 82 -2.33 15.71 19.24
C ILE A 82 -1.30 15.16 20.24
N PRO A 83 -1.42 13.91 20.71
CA PRO A 83 -0.46 13.34 21.65
C PRO A 83 0.99 13.49 21.16
N GLN A 84 1.87 14.01 22.03
CA GLN A 84 3.28 14.29 21.74
C GLN A 84 3.51 15.40 20.68
N SER A 85 2.53 16.28 20.47
CA SER A 85 2.62 17.47 19.61
C SER A 85 2.00 18.67 20.33
N GLU A 86 2.47 19.87 20.02
CA GLU A 86 1.85 21.12 20.48
C GLU A 86 0.66 21.55 19.59
N GLU A 87 0.42 20.83 18.51
CA GLU A 87 -0.64 21.13 17.54
C GLU A 87 -2.03 20.93 18.17
N ARG A 88 -2.90 21.91 17.94
CA ARG A 88 -4.29 21.83 18.39
C ARG A 88 -5.06 20.84 17.53
N LEU A 89 -5.75 19.92 18.19
CA LEU A 89 -6.47 18.82 17.54
C LEU A 89 -7.61 19.32 16.63
N ASP A 90 -8.39 20.30 17.11
CA ASP A 90 -9.53 20.89 16.39
C ASP A 90 -9.10 21.55 15.06
N SER A 91 -8.02 22.35 15.09
CA SER A 91 -7.50 23.00 13.90
C SER A 91 -6.89 22.02 12.91
N SER A 92 -6.18 20.99 13.40
CA SER A 92 -5.62 19.93 12.55
C SER A 92 -6.73 19.12 11.86
N ILE A 93 -7.78 18.72 12.59
CA ILE A 93 -8.93 18.02 12.01
C ILE A 93 -9.56 18.86 10.90
N ALA A 94 -9.83 20.16 11.15
CA ALA A 94 -10.45 21.04 10.16
C ALA A 94 -9.59 21.17 8.88
N GLN A 95 -8.28 21.32 9.00
CA GLN A 95 -7.36 21.39 7.85
C GLN A 95 -7.36 20.08 7.05
N ILE A 96 -7.30 18.94 7.75
CA ILE A 96 -7.32 17.61 7.13
C ILE A 96 -8.64 17.35 6.41
N GLU A 97 -9.80 17.68 7.04
CA GLU A 97 -11.12 17.54 6.43
C GLU A 97 -11.26 18.39 5.16
N ASN A 98 -10.78 19.64 5.19
CA ASN A 98 -10.80 20.52 4.03
C ASN A 98 -9.94 19.96 2.88
N ARG A 99 -8.75 19.49 3.18
CA ARG A 99 -7.84 18.90 2.18
C ARG A 99 -8.41 17.60 1.60
N ALA A 100 -8.94 16.72 2.45
CA ALA A 100 -9.59 15.48 2.05
C ALA A 100 -10.84 15.75 1.20
N GLY A 101 -11.62 16.78 1.54
CA GLY A 101 -12.76 17.24 0.74
C GLY A 101 -12.35 17.71 -0.65
N ALA A 102 -11.33 18.56 -0.76
CA ALA A 102 -10.80 19.03 -2.04
C ALA A 102 -10.28 17.87 -2.92
N LEU A 103 -9.65 16.85 -2.31
CA LEU A 103 -9.21 15.65 -3.02
C LEU A 103 -10.43 14.84 -3.51
N PHE A 104 -11.47 14.69 -2.69
CA PHE A 104 -12.70 14.01 -3.06
C PHE A 104 -13.37 14.69 -4.27
N ASP A 105 -13.49 16.02 -4.27
CA ASP A 105 -14.05 16.78 -5.39
C ASP A 105 -13.18 16.63 -6.66
N SER A 106 -11.86 16.62 -6.49
CA SER A 106 -10.93 16.42 -7.60
C SER A 106 -11.08 15.03 -8.23
N GLN A 107 -11.37 14.00 -7.41
CA GLN A 107 -11.63 12.64 -7.91
C GLN A 107 -12.89 12.60 -8.79
N GLN A 108 -13.99 13.29 -8.40
CA GLN A 108 -15.22 13.38 -9.19
C GLN A 108 -14.96 14.04 -10.55
N LYS A 109 -14.29 15.18 -10.55
CA LYS A 109 -13.98 15.91 -11.79
C LYS A 109 -13.11 15.07 -12.73
N ARG A 110 -12.11 14.33 -12.19
CA ARG A 110 -11.27 13.46 -13.03
C ARG A 110 -12.03 12.27 -13.59
N LEU A 111 -12.98 11.74 -12.81
CA LEU A 111 -13.85 10.66 -13.30
C LEU A 111 -14.64 11.09 -14.53
N GLU A 112 -15.24 12.27 -14.52
CA GLU A 112 -15.99 12.81 -15.66
C GLU A 112 -15.12 12.91 -16.92
N ASP A 113 -13.90 13.49 -16.80
CA ASP A 113 -12.95 13.61 -17.91
C ASP A 113 -12.57 12.23 -18.49
N VAL A 114 -12.32 11.25 -17.63
CA VAL A 114 -11.89 9.91 -18.05
C VAL A 114 -13.03 9.11 -18.67
N LEU A 115 -14.25 9.20 -18.10
CA LEU A 115 -15.43 8.55 -18.66
C LEU A 115 -15.78 9.09 -20.05
N SER A 116 -15.64 10.40 -20.27
CA SER A 116 -15.83 11.00 -21.62
C SER A 116 -14.86 10.38 -22.63
N ARG A 117 -13.58 10.27 -22.30
CA ARG A 117 -12.58 9.67 -23.20
C ARG A 117 -12.77 8.17 -23.38
N LEU A 118 -13.28 7.44 -22.38
CA LEU A 118 -13.65 6.05 -22.55
C LEU A 118 -14.83 5.85 -23.50
N ALA A 119 -15.80 6.77 -23.48
CA ALA A 119 -16.91 6.78 -24.43
C ALA A 119 -16.41 6.94 -25.87
N ASP A 120 -15.43 7.84 -26.13
CA ASP A 120 -14.77 7.99 -27.42
C ASP A 120 -14.08 6.69 -27.89
N GLU A 121 -13.64 5.85 -26.93
CA GLU A 121 -13.05 4.53 -27.18
C GLU A 121 -14.11 3.40 -27.29
N GLY A 122 -15.40 3.72 -27.27
CA GLY A 122 -16.50 2.75 -27.35
C GLY A 122 -16.78 2.00 -26.05
N CYS A 123 -16.37 2.58 -24.91
CA CYS A 123 -16.62 2.06 -23.57
C CYS A 123 -17.48 3.04 -22.80
N GLU A 124 -18.79 2.77 -22.71
CA GLU A 124 -19.79 3.74 -22.25
C GLU A 124 -20.38 3.34 -20.88
N LEU A 125 -20.50 4.33 -19.99
CA LEU A 125 -21.32 4.24 -18.81
C LEU A 125 -22.61 5.03 -19.06
N LEU A 126 -23.74 4.33 -19.07
CA LEU A 126 -25.02 4.84 -19.56
C LEU A 126 -26.02 5.04 -18.43
N VAL A 127 -26.92 5.99 -18.64
CA VAL A 127 -28.18 6.10 -17.89
C VAL A 127 -29.29 5.38 -18.65
N PRO A 128 -30.33 4.87 -17.98
CA PRO A 128 -31.39 4.08 -18.64
C PRO A 128 -32.14 4.79 -19.76
N GLU A 129 -32.14 6.12 -19.76
CA GLU A 129 -32.77 6.96 -20.79
C GLU A 129 -32.09 6.83 -22.16
N ASN A 130 -30.77 6.58 -22.15
CA ASN A 130 -29.92 6.51 -23.35
C ASN A 130 -29.82 5.08 -23.93
N LEU A 131 -30.61 4.14 -23.42
CA LEU A 131 -30.66 2.76 -23.91
C LEU A 131 -31.56 2.63 -25.13
N THR A 132 -31.20 1.72 -26.04
CA THR A 132 -32.09 1.27 -27.10
C THR A 132 -33.27 0.47 -26.54
N ASP A 133 -34.34 0.33 -27.28
CA ASP A 133 -35.54 -0.38 -26.80
C ASP A 133 -35.22 -1.87 -26.51
N ALA A 134 -34.40 -2.53 -27.32
CA ALA A 134 -33.95 -3.88 -27.07
C ALA A 134 -33.10 -4.01 -25.79
N GLU A 135 -32.27 -3.01 -25.48
CA GLU A 135 -31.49 -2.97 -24.23
C GLU A 135 -32.39 -2.73 -23.01
N LYS A 136 -33.42 -1.89 -23.17
CA LYS A 136 -34.40 -1.67 -22.11
C LYS A 136 -35.19 -2.94 -21.76
N GLU A 137 -35.65 -3.68 -22.78
CA GLU A 137 -36.34 -4.98 -22.58
C GLU A 137 -35.42 -5.99 -21.91
N TRP A 138 -34.15 -6.09 -22.35
CA TRP A 138 -33.17 -6.95 -21.73
C TRP A 138 -32.90 -6.56 -20.26
N LEU A 139 -32.72 -5.26 -19.99
CA LEU A 139 -32.43 -4.76 -18.66
C LEU A 139 -33.60 -5.00 -17.70
N GLU A 140 -34.85 -4.92 -18.20
CA GLU A 140 -36.05 -5.23 -17.44
C GLU A 140 -36.10 -6.70 -17.02
N ALA A 141 -35.84 -7.61 -17.97
CA ALA A 141 -35.75 -9.05 -17.67
C ALA A 141 -34.61 -9.35 -16.69
N PHE A 142 -33.45 -8.75 -16.88
CA PHE A 142 -32.31 -8.89 -15.98
C PHE A 142 -32.61 -8.38 -14.57
N PHE A 143 -33.30 -7.25 -14.45
CA PHE A 143 -33.71 -6.71 -13.16
C PHE A 143 -34.62 -7.70 -12.43
N ASP A 144 -35.65 -8.23 -13.11
CA ASP A 144 -36.60 -9.16 -12.50
C ASP A 144 -35.96 -10.46 -12.05
N GLU A 145 -35.02 -10.99 -12.83
CA GLU A 145 -34.40 -12.28 -12.56
C GLU A 145 -33.26 -12.20 -11.54
N HIS A 146 -32.42 -11.14 -11.62
CA HIS A 146 -31.13 -11.10 -10.90
C HIS A 146 -31.05 -10.03 -9.81
N ILE A 147 -31.82 -8.95 -9.90
CA ILE A 147 -31.72 -7.82 -8.96
C ILE A 147 -32.89 -7.81 -7.99
N LEU A 148 -34.11 -7.82 -8.50
CA LEU A 148 -35.35 -7.70 -7.69
C LEU A 148 -35.42 -8.75 -6.56
N PRO A 149 -35.08 -10.02 -6.75
CA PRO A 149 -35.18 -11.03 -5.67
C PRO A 149 -34.18 -10.80 -4.51
N VAL A 150 -33.14 -10.01 -4.73
CA VAL A 150 -32.10 -9.72 -3.74
C VAL A 150 -32.40 -8.44 -2.95
N LEU A 151 -33.26 -7.57 -3.47
CA LEU A 151 -33.56 -6.29 -2.84
C LEU A 151 -34.56 -6.44 -1.71
N SER A 152 -34.27 -5.75 -0.59
CA SER A 152 -35.18 -5.64 0.55
C SER A 152 -35.48 -4.18 0.82
N PRO A 153 -36.60 -3.64 0.28
CA PRO A 153 -37.00 -2.27 0.51
C PRO A 153 -37.48 -2.06 1.94
N ILE A 154 -37.02 -1.01 2.61
CA ILE A 154 -37.39 -0.66 3.99
C ILE A 154 -37.97 0.74 3.99
N THR A 155 -39.21 0.91 4.42
CA THR A 155 -39.80 2.23 4.67
C THR A 155 -39.57 2.60 6.12
N LEU A 156 -39.00 3.78 6.35
CA LEU A 156 -38.67 4.26 7.69
C LEU A 156 -39.92 4.85 8.35
N ASP A 157 -40.29 4.30 9.50
CA ASP A 157 -41.36 4.78 10.38
C ASP A 157 -41.04 4.38 11.83
N PRO A 158 -41.85 4.77 12.84
CA PRO A 158 -41.57 4.42 14.24
C PRO A 158 -41.50 2.91 14.52
N THR A 159 -42.05 2.06 13.64
CA THR A 159 -42.01 0.61 13.77
C THR A 159 -40.83 -0.03 12.99
N HIS A 160 -40.26 0.72 12.05
CA HIS A 160 -39.13 0.32 11.22
C HIS A 160 -38.01 1.37 11.36
N PRO A 161 -37.15 1.24 12.39
CA PRO A 161 -36.05 2.19 12.62
C PRO A 161 -35.02 2.13 11.49
N PHE A 162 -34.14 3.14 11.45
CA PHE A 162 -33.07 3.22 10.45
C PHE A 162 -32.23 1.93 10.50
N PRO A 163 -32.04 1.23 9.37
CA PRO A 163 -31.33 -0.05 9.35
C PRO A 163 -29.84 0.13 9.66
N PHE A 164 -29.24 -0.89 10.28
CA PHE A 164 -27.79 -0.92 10.42
C PHE A 164 -27.13 -1.09 9.05
N ILE A 165 -26.22 -0.17 8.71
CA ILE A 165 -25.44 -0.19 7.48
C ILE A 165 -24.01 -0.59 7.83
N GLN A 166 -23.52 -1.67 7.25
CA GLN A 166 -22.16 -2.15 7.46
C GLN A 166 -21.11 -1.17 6.91
N ASN A 167 -19.85 -1.35 7.30
CA ASN A 167 -18.74 -0.56 6.74
C ASN A 167 -18.64 -0.75 5.21
N LYS A 168 -18.47 0.35 4.48
CA LYS A 168 -18.54 0.44 3.01
C LYS A 168 -19.91 0.08 2.43
N GLY A 169 -20.91 -0.16 3.26
CA GLY A 169 -22.27 -0.44 2.83
C GLY A 169 -22.87 0.70 2.04
N LYS A 170 -23.62 0.36 1.01
CA LYS A 170 -24.20 1.30 0.04
C LYS A 170 -25.68 0.99 -0.21
N GLY A 171 -26.42 1.98 -0.66
CA GLY A 171 -27.83 1.84 -0.97
C GLY A 171 -28.44 3.12 -1.51
N LEU A 172 -29.75 3.07 -1.72
CA LEU A 172 -30.55 4.21 -2.16
C LEU A 172 -31.41 4.72 -0.99
N LEU A 173 -31.42 6.04 -0.82
CA LEU A 173 -32.38 6.77 -0.02
C LEU A 173 -33.43 7.36 -0.96
N LEU A 174 -34.72 7.15 -0.67
CA LEU A 174 -35.84 7.58 -1.49
C LEU A 174 -36.79 8.41 -0.67
N GLU A 175 -36.97 9.65 -1.03
CA GLU A 175 -38.06 10.50 -0.51
C GLU A 175 -39.26 10.32 -1.42
N MET A 176 -40.33 9.75 -0.86
CA MET A 176 -41.52 9.36 -1.61
C MET A 176 -42.80 10.01 -1.05
N THR A 177 -43.79 10.15 -1.90
CA THR A 177 -45.13 10.59 -1.52
C THR A 177 -46.17 9.60 -2.00
N THR A 178 -47.23 9.43 -1.21
CA THR A 178 -48.44 8.73 -1.64
C THR A 178 -49.39 9.65 -2.35
N SER A 179 -50.41 9.12 -3.02
CA SER A 179 -51.51 9.90 -3.61
C SER A 179 -52.25 10.77 -2.59
N SER A 180 -52.14 10.47 -1.28
CA SER A 180 -52.69 11.27 -0.17
C SER A 180 -51.66 12.25 0.41
N GLU A 181 -50.59 12.57 -0.31
CA GLU A 181 -49.52 13.52 0.05
C GLU A 181 -48.75 13.16 1.34
N LYS A 182 -48.82 11.92 1.81
CA LYS A 182 -48.02 11.49 2.95
C LYS A 182 -46.57 11.23 2.52
N HIS A 183 -45.64 12.00 3.10
CA HIS A 183 -44.21 11.81 2.89
C HIS A 183 -43.72 10.54 3.57
N ARG A 184 -42.88 9.78 2.88
CA ARG A 184 -42.18 8.59 3.39
C ARG A 184 -40.73 8.63 2.95
N LEU A 185 -39.85 8.18 3.85
CA LEU A 185 -38.46 7.94 3.55
C LEU A 185 -38.24 6.43 3.47
N ALA A 186 -37.59 5.96 2.42
CA ALA A 186 -37.27 4.56 2.24
C ALA A 186 -35.77 4.36 1.99
N VAL A 187 -35.30 3.16 2.36
CA VAL A 187 -33.92 2.72 2.17
C VAL A 187 -33.93 1.41 1.41
N ILE A 188 -33.14 1.32 0.35
CA ILE A 188 -32.87 0.07 -0.35
C ILE A 188 -31.36 -0.20 -0.22
N LEU A 189 -30.99 -1.22 0.57
CA LEU A 189 -29.59 -1.64 0.68
C LEU A 189 -29.18 -2.44 -0.55
N ILE A 190 -28.01 -2.14 -1.11
CA ILE A 190 -27.45 -2.85 -2.26
C ILE A 190 -26.37 -3.80 -1.74
N SER A 191 -26.59 -5.10 -1.99
CA SER A 191 -25.64 -6.14 -1.59
C SER A 191 -24.34 -6.04 -2.38
N ASP A 192 -23.19 -6.22 -1.70
CA ASP A 192 -21.87 -6.31 -2.35
C ASP A 192 -21.72 -7.55 -3.25
N LYS A 193 -22.70 -8.47 -3.24
CA LYS A 193 -22.75 -9.61 -4.17
C LYS A 193 -23.31 -9.24 -5.55
N LEU A 194 -24.00 -8.10 -5.65
CA LEU A 194 -24.44 -7.55 -6.93
C LEU A 194 -23.33 -6.72 -7.55
N SER A 195 -23.07 -6.91 -8.84
CA SER A 195 -22.12 -6.08 -9.58
C SER A 195 -22.56 -4.62 -9.57
N ARG A 196 -21.63 -3.71 -9.32
CA ARG A 196 -21.91 -2.28 -9.36
C ARG A 196 -22.34 -1.80 -10.76
N PHE A 197 -21.81 -2.43 -11.79
CA PHE A 197 -22.06 -2.10 -13.18
C PHE A 197 -22.70 -3.26 -13.90
N VAL A 198 -23.92 -3.07 -14.39
CA VAL A 198 -24.65 -4.05 -15.19
C VAL A 198 -24.19 -3.93 -16.63
N ARG A 199 -23.50 -4.95 -17.14
CA ARG A 199 -23.04 -5.01 -18.52
C ARG A 199 -24.18 -5.37 -19.45
N LEU A 200 -24.42 -4.53 -20.45
CA LEU A 200 -25.40 -4.79 -21.51
C LEU A 200 -24.88 -5.86 -22.50
N PRO A 201 -25.78 -6.60 -23.16
CA PRO A 201 -25.40 -7.60 -24.17
C PRO A 201 -24.75 -6.93 -25.38
N GLY A 202 -23.83 -7.64 -26.06
CA GLY A 202 -23.15 -7.16 -27.25
C GLY A 202 -21.63 -7.15 -27.13
N GLN A 203 -20.95 -6.70 -28.21
CA GLN A 203 -19.49 -6.66 -28.26
C GLN A 203 -18.91 -5.38 -27.64
N ALA A 204 -19.64 -4.27 -27.70
CA ALA A 204 -19.24 -3.01 -27.09
C ALA A 204 -19.29 -3.11 -25.55
N VAL A 205 -18.42 -2.34 -24.87
CA VAL A 205 -18.44 -2.26 -23.40
C VAL A 205 -19.42 -1.17 -22.99
N ARG A 206 -20.70 -1.54 -22.86
CA ARG A 206 -21.77 -0.64 -22.44
C ARG A 206 -22.33 -1.09 -21.11
N MET A 207 -22.39 -0.22 -20.14
CA MET A 207 -22.78 -0.55 -18.75
C MET A 207 -23.74 0.46 -18.18
N VAL A 208 -24.57 0.00 -17.25
CA VAL A 208 -25.50 0.83 -16.49
C VAL A 208 -25.20 0.65 -14.99
N PRO A 209 -25.02 1.72 -14.22
CA PRO A 209 -24.86 1.63 -12.77
C PRO A 209 -26.08 1.00 -12.12
N ILE A 210 -25.86 0.09 -11.16
CA ILE A 210 -26.96 -0.68 -10.52
C ILE A 210 -27.98 0.24 -9.84
N GLU A 211 -27.55 1.37 -9.26
CA GLU A 211 -28.46 2.35 -8.67
C GLU A 211 -29.43 2.95 -9.69
N GLN A 212 -28.95 3.18 -10.92
CA GLN A 212 -29.80 3.68 -12.01
C GLN A 212 -30.80 2.62 -12.48
N VAL A 213 -30.38 1.36 -12.51
CA VAL A 213 -31.26 0.23 -12.81
C VAL A 213 -32.36 0.11 -11.75
N ILE A 214 -32.01 0.17 -10.48
CA ILE A 214 -32.98 0.08 -9.37
C ILE A 214 -33.96 1.27 -9.42
N LEU A 215 -33.46 2.49 -9.64
CA LEU A 215 -34.33 3.68 -9.76
C LEU A 215 -35.29 3.58 -10.93
N ARG A 216 -34.86 3.04 -12.07
CA ARG A 216 -35.71 2.82 -13.24
C ARG A 216 -36.93 1.95 -12.93
N PHE A 217 -36.75 0.90 -12.12
CA PHE A 217 -37.77 -0.07 -11.80
C PHE A 217 -38.31 0.04 -10.37
N VAL A 218 -38.06 1.18 -9.70
CA VAL A 218 -38.44 1.42 -8.29
C VAL A 218 -39.95 1.24 -8.02
N ASN A 219 -40.79 1.52 -9.01
CA ASN A 219 -42.25 1.35 -8.91
C ASN A 219 -42.69 -0.12 -8.70
N ARG A 220 -41.84 -1.09 -9.00
CA ARG A 220 -42.09 -2.53 -8.70
C ARG A 220 -41.88 -2.85 -7.24
N LEU A 221 -41.04 -2.08 -6.56
CA LEU A 221 -40.77 -2.23 -5.13
C LEU A 221 -41.74 -1.38 -4.29
N TYR A 222 -42.15 -0.23 -4.78
CA TYR A 222 -43.02 0.70 -4.07
C TYR A 222 -44.23 1.10 -4.92
N THR A 223 -45.15 0.15 -5.08
CA THR A 223 -46.40 0.40 -5.84
C THR A 223 -47.25 1.46 -5.15
N GLY A 224 -47.68 2.47 -5.91
CA GLY A 224 -48.54 3.56 -5.40
C GLY A 224 -47.78 4.70 -4.71
N PHE A 225 -46.45 4.71 -4.76
CA PHE A 225 -45.61 5.79 -4.31
C PHE A 225 -44.99 6.52 -5.51
N GLU A 226 -44.81 7.82 -5.38
CA GLU A 226 -44.03 8.65 -6.30
C GLU A 226 -42.71 9.06 -5.64
N VAL A 227 -41.57 8.74 -6.25
CA VAL A 227 -40.27 9.19 -5.79
C VAL A 227 -40.05 10.65 -6.13
N LYS A 228 -39.90 11.51 -5.14
CA LYS A 228 -39.65 12.97 -5.30
C LYS A 228 -38.15 13.29 -5.36
N GLN A 229 -37.37 12.67 -4.50
CA GLN A 229 -35.92 12.78 -4.47
C GLN A 229 -35.28 11.42 -4.17
N SER A 230 -34.10 11.21 -4.70
CA SER A 230 -33.31 10.01 -4.42
C SER A 230 -31.84 10.36 -4.32
N ALA A 231 -31.13 9.64 -3.47
CA ALA A 231 -29.68 9.71 -3.41
C ALA A 231 -29.08 8.31 -3.19
N MET A 232 -28.08 7.97 -3.96
CA MET A 232 -27.19 6.89 -3.61
C MET A 232 -26.37 7.30 -2.38
N PHE A 233 -26.24 6.43 -1.40
CA PHE A 233 -25.42 6.68 -0.22
C PHE A 233 -24.37 5.61 -0.01
N ARG A 234 -23.31 5.97 0.71
CA ARG A 234 -22.29 5.05 1.17
C ARG A 234 -21.76 5.46 2.54
N VAL A 235 -21.56 4.48 3.42
CA VAL A 235 -21.12 4.70 4.80
C VAL A 235 -19.72 4.15 4.99
N LEU A 236 -18.82 4.94 5.60
CA LEU A 236 -17.56 4.47 6.12
C LEU A 236 -17.60 4.45 7.65
N ARG A 237 -17.09 3.38 8.24
CA ARG A 237 -17.01 3.21 9.68
C ARG A 237 -15.57 3.11 10.14
N ASP A 238 -15.34 3.52 11.37
CA ASP A 238 -14.10 3.27 12.07
C ASP A 238 -13.78 1.76 12.01
N SER A 239 -12.54 1.47 11.61
CA SER A 239 -12.04 0.10 11.47
C SER A 239 -10.90 -0.23 12.42
N GLU A 240 -10.64 0.59 13.41
CA GLU A 240 -9.63 0.30 14.43
C GLU A 240 -10.11 -0.81 15.37
N ILE A 241 -9.21 -1.74 15.70
CA ILE A 241 -9.47 -2.85 16.62
C ILE A 241 -8.69 -2.57 17.89
N GLU A 242 -9.40 -2.37 18.99
CA GLU A 242 -8.82 -2.38 20.35
C GLU A 242 -8.81 -3.84 20.85
N ILE A 243 -7.63 -4.34 21.24
CA ILE A 243 -7.43 -5.68 21.78
C ILE A 243 -6.79 -5.52 23.13
N ASP A 244 -7.27 -6.27 24.10
CA ASP A 244 -6.67 -6.38 25.41
C ASP A 244 -5.41 -7.26 25.30
N ASP A 245 -4.25 -6.70 25.62
CA ASP A 245 -2.96 -7.40 25.50
C ASP A 245 -2.74 -8.44 26.63
N GLU A 246 -3.64 -8.52 27.65
CA GLU A 246 -3.55 -9.46 28.79
C GLU A 246 -4.35 -10.77 28.58
N ALA A 247 -4.81 -11.06 27.38
CA ALA A 247 -5.68 -12.20 27.14
C ALA A 247 -4.98 -13.55 27.04
N ASP A 248 -5.58 -14.55 27.65
CA ASP A 248 -5.13 -15.96 27.61
C ASP A 248 -5.27 -16.59 26.21
N ASP A 249 -6.21 -16.11 25.36
CA ASP A 249 -6.42 -16.57 23.98
C ASP A 249 -6.57 -15.40 23.00
N LEU A 250 -5.46 -15.06 22.35
CA LEU A 250 -5.39 -14.00 21.34
C LEU A 250 -6.32 -14.24 20.15
N VAL A 251 -6.45 -15.50 19.68
CA VAL A 251 -7.28 -15.82 18.51
C VAL A 251 -8.74 -15.55 18.79
N SER A 252 -9.25 -16.02 19.94
CA SER A 252 -10.63 -15.79 20.37
C SER A 252 -10.93 -14.30 20.54
N GLN A 253 -10.01 -13.54 21.13
CA GLN A 253 -10.15 -12.08 21.27
C GLN A 253 -10.20 -11.37 19.93
N PHE A 254 -9.36 -11.77 18.97
CA PHE A 254 -9.42 -11.21 17.62
C PHE A 254 -10.76 -11.51 16.95
N GLU A 255 -11.29 -12.72 17.09
CA GLU A 255 -12.61 -13.06 16.53
C GLU A 255 -13.71 -12.18 17.12
N ASP A 256 -13.68 -11.90 18.43
CA ASP A 256 -14.68 -11.05 19.08
C ASP A 256 -14.47 -9.55 18.78
N ALA A 257 -13.23 -9.10 18.68
CA ALA A 257 -12.90 -7.74 18.26
C ALA A 257 -13.33 -7.49 16.80
N LEU A 258 -13.19 -8.47 15.91
CA LEU A 258 -13.69 -8.42 14.54
C LEU A 258 -15.22 -8.29 14.47
N LYS A 259 -15.95 -8.98 15.34
CA LYS A 259 -17.40 -8.82 15.44
C LYS A 259 -17.79 -7.41 15.92
N ARG A 260 -17.07 -6.87 16.91
CA ARG A 260 -17.25 -5.48 17.44
C ARG A 260 -16.92 -4.44 16.37
N ARG A 261 -15.84 -4.60 15.60
CA ARG A 261 -15.44 -3.70 14.51
C ARG A 261 -16.51 -3.51 13.46
N ARG A 262 -17.32 -4.53 13.18
CA ARG A 262 -18.45 -4.40 12.25
C ARG A 262 -19.46 -3.33 12.67
N ARG A 263 -19.47 -2.93 13.95
CA ARG A 263 -20.37 -1.93 14.57
C ARG A 263 -19.64 -0.62 14.95
N GLY A 264 -18.43 -0.37 14.39
CA GLY A 264 -17.69 0.87 14.62
C GLY A 264 -18.50 2.13 14.27
N ASN A 265 -18.14 3.27 14.86
CA ASN A 265 -18.80 4.55 14.61
C ASN A 265 -18.73 4.92 13.12
N VAL A 266 -19.76 5.58 12.61
CA VAL A 266 -19.72 6.16 11.27
C VAL A 266 -18.73 7.33 11.26
N VAL A 267 -17.82 7.36 10.29
CA VAL A 267 -16.80 8.40 10.14
C VAL A 267 -17.08 9.28 8.92
N LEU A 268 -17.76 8.73 7.93
CA LEU A 268 -18.16 9.46 6.71
C LEU A 268 -19.46 8.89 6.14
N LEU A 269 -20.37 9.76 5.76
CA LEU A 269 -21.51 9.49 4.91
C LEU A 269 -21.32 10.23 3.58
N SER A 270 -21.25 9.51 2.47
CA SER A 270 -21.24 10.09 1.12
C SER A 270 -22.60 9.94 0.47
N LEU A 271 -23.12 10.99 -0.15
CA LEU A 271 -24.38 11.02 -0.87
C LEU A 271 -24.15 11.46 -2.32
N SER A 272 -24.83 10.87 -3.28
CA SER A 272 -24.75 11.29 -4.69
C SER A 272 -25.38 12.64 -4.95
N SER A 273 -26.39 13.02 -4.17
CA SER A 273 -27.13 14.27 -4.25
C SER A 273 -27.64 14.69 -2.87
N GLU A 274 -27.91 15.98 -2.71
CA GLU A 274 -28.51 16.50 -1.49
C GLU A 274 -29.97 16.06 -1.38
N LEU A 275 -30.43 15.73 -0.18
CA LEU A 275 -31.80 15.40 0.15
C LEU A 275 -32.44 16.54 0.95
N SER A 276 -33.74 16.43 1.22
CA SER A 276 -34.45 17.46 1.99
C SER A 276 -33.81 17.69 3.36
N ARG A 277 -33.91 18.92 3.89
CA ARG A 277 -33.39 19.29 5.22
C ARG A 277 -33.87 18.37 6.35
N PRO A 278 -35.14 17.92 6.41
CA PRO A 278 -35.60 16.96 7.41
C PRO A 278 -34.84 15.64 7.33
N THR A 279 -34.67 15.11 6.11
CA THR A 279 -33.92 13.84 5.88
C THR A 279 -32.46 13.99 6.28
N MET A 280 -31.80 15.08 5.89
CA MET A 280 -30.41 15.33 6.29
C MET A 280 -30.23 15.37 7.82
N ARG A 281 -31.15 16.01 8.55
CA ARG A 281 -31.16 16.04 10.02
C ARG A 281 -31.38 14.64 10.62
N LEU A 282 -32.27 13.84 10.01
CA LEU A 282 -32.49 12.47 10.44
C LEU A 282 -31.19 11.64 10.29
N LEU A 283 -30.52 11.70 9.13
CA LEU A 283 -29.27 11.00 8.90
C LEU A 283 -28.17 11.40 9.88
N GLN A 284 -28.05 12.71 10.16
CA GLN A 284 -27.11 13.21 11.17
C GLN A 284 -27.37 12.60 12.56
N LYS A 285 -28.63 12.57 12.96
CA LYS A 285 -29.05 12.02 14.25
C LYS A 285 -28.84 10.52 14.33
N GLU A 286 -29.33 9.75 13.37
CA GLU A 286 -29.29 8.28 13.38
C GLU A 286 -27.87 7.71 13.26
N MET A 287 -26.98 8.44 12.59
CA MET A 287 -25.58 8.03 12.40
C MET A 287 -24.61 8.77 13.33
N ALA A 288 -25.10 9.69 14.18
CA ALA A 288 -24.30 10.53 15.08
C ALA A 288 -23.19 11.31 14.36
N LEU A 289 -23.52 11.95 13.22
CA LEU A 289 -22.56 12.66 12.37
C LEU A 289 -22.63 14.18 12.53
N SER A 290 -21.47 14.82 12.49
CA SER A 290 -21.35 16.26 12.26
C SER A 290 -21.65 16.60 10.79
N ALA A 291 -21.86 17.89 10.49
CA ALA A 291 -22.08 18.31 9.09
C ALA A 291 -20.85 18.07 8.20
N SER A 292 -19.63 18.20 8.74
CA SER A 292 -18.38 17.99 8.00
C SER A 292 -18.17 16.52 7.58
N GLN A 293 -18.78 15.58 8.30
CA GLN A 293 -18.73 14.14 8.03
C GLN A 293 -19.75 13.70 6.97
N ILE A 294 -20.51 14.62 6.38
CA ILE A 294 -21.40 14.32 5.24
C ILE A 294 -20.84 15.00 4.00
N LYS A 295 -20.57 14.22 2.96
CA LYS A 295 -20.07 14.70 1.67
C LYS A 295 -21.09 14.45 0.57
N ILE A 296 -21.40 15.50 -0.19
CA ILE A 296 -22.25 15.41 -1.39
C ILE A 296 -21.32 15.27 -2.60
N ALA A 297 -21.40 14.14 -3.29
CA ALA A 297 -20.52 13.85 -4.42
C ALA A 297 -20.88 14.60 -5.70
N GLY A 298 -22.15 14.99 -5.86
CA GLY A 298 -22.65 15.53 -7.14
C GLY A 298 -22.62 14.52 -8.30
N GLY A 299 -22.32 13.25 -8.01
CA GLY A 299 -22.14 12.17 -8.97
C GLY A 299 -22.06 10.81 -8.29
N PHE A 300 -21.02 10.04 -8.61
CA PHE A 300 -20.84 8.70 -8.06
C PHE A 300 -20.27 8.71 -6.63
N VAL A 301 -20.81 7.87 -5.76
CA VAL A 301 -20.23 7.57 -4.46
C VAL A 301 -19.45 6.24 -4.52
N GLY A 302 -18.32 6.18 -3.82
CA GLY A 302 -17.51 4.97 -3.78
C GLY A 302 -16.78 4.64 -5.08
N LEU A 303 -15.96 5.58 -5.57
CA LEU A 303 -15.25 5.44 -6.85
C LEU A 303 -14.28 4.24 -6.88
N GLY A 304 -13.96 3.65 -5.72
CA GLY A 304 -13.22 2.39 -5.64
C GLY A 304 -13.87 1.24 -6.44
N ASP A 305 -15.20 1.25 -6.57
CA ASP A 305 -15.95 0.24 -7.33
C ASP A 305 -15.65 0.28 -8.85
N PHE A 306 -15.07 1.38 -9.37
CA PHE A 306 -14.67 1.46 -10.78
C PHE A 306 -13.53 0.49 -11.14
N ALA A 307 -12.85 -0.14 -10.20
CA ALA A 307 -11.95 -1.26 -10.47
C ALA A 307 -12.65 -2.40 -11.22
N ASP A 308 -13.93 -2.66 -10.93
CA ASP A 308 -14.74 -3.67 -11.62
C ASP A 308 -15.02 -3.27 -13.08
N PHE A 309 -15.24 -1.97 -13.31
CA PHE A 309 -15.41 -1.44 -14.68
C PHE A 309 -14.09 -1.56 -15.46
N VAL A 310 -12.97 -1.18 -14.86
CA VAL A 310 -11.63 -1.30 -15.46
C VAL A 310 -11.34 -2.74 -15.90
N ALA A 311 -11.68 -3.72 -15.06
CA ALA A 311 -11.45 -5.15 -15.36
C ALA A 311 -12.17 -5.63 -16.65
N LEU A 312 -13.21 -4.93 -17.09
CA LEU A 312 -14.00 -5.26 -18.27
C LEU A 312 -13.57 -4.51 -19.53
N LEU A 313 -12.65 -3.55 -19.40
CA LEU A 313 -12.15 -2.76 -20.53
C LEU A 313 -11.29 -3.60 -21.49
N PRO A 314 -11.25 -3.26 -22.79
CA PRO A 314 -10.39 -3.90 -23.76
C PRO A 314 -8.90 -3.77 -23.41
N LYS A 315 -8.11 -4.80 -23.69
CA LYS A 315 -6.66 -4.84 -23.40
C LYS A 315 -5.87 -3.65 -23.95
N ARG A 316 -6.30 -3.07 -25.08
CA ARG A 316 -5.66 -1.89 -25.69
C ARG A 316 -5.72 -0.63 -24.83
N LEU A 317 -6.64 -0.59 -23.86
CA LEU A 317 -6.81 0.54 -22.91
C LEU A 317 -6.05 0.35 -21.59
N HIS A 318 -5.25 -0.71 -21.50
CA HIS A 318 -4.39 -1.04 -20.36
C HIS A 318 -2.91 -0.94 -20.73
N TYR A 319 -2.06 -0.95 -19.71
CA TYR A 319 -0.63 -1.16 -19.95
C TYR A 319 -0.39 -2.47 -20.71
N PRO A 320 0.58 -2.51 -21.62
CA PRO A 320 1.00 -3.76 -22.24
C PRO A 320 1.33 -4.82 -21.17
N PRO A 321 0.87 -6.07 -21.34
CA PRO A 321 1.17 -7.11 -20.38
C PRO A 321 2.68 -7.33 -20.27
N TYR A 322 3.16 -7.52 -19.05
CA TYR A 322 4.55 -7.83 -18.75
C TYR A 322 4.66 -9.20 -18.09
N SER A 323 5.55 -10.03 -18.61
CA SER A 323 5.87 -11.34 -18.03
C SER A 323 7.21 -11.25 -17.31
N PRO A 324 7.24 -11.39 -15.96
CA PRO A 324 8.47 -11.35 -15.20
C PRO A 324 9.46 -12.42 -15.64
N ARG A 325 10.73 -12.06 -15.72
CA ARG A 325 11.80 -13.00 -16.03
C ARG A 325 12.08 -13.90 -14.82
N PHE A 326 12.29 -15.18 -15.05
CA PHE A 326 12.83 -16.03 -13.98
C PHE A 326 14.34 -15.76 -13.82
N PRO A 327 14.90 -15.67 -12.57
CA PRO A 327 16.30 -15.32 -12.37
C PRO A 327 17.24 -16.27 -13.10
N GLN A 328 18.03 -15.73 -14.04
CA GLN A 328 18.90 -16.53 -14.93
C GLN A 328 19.85 -17.42 -14.15
N ARG A 329 20.37 -16.94 -13.03
CA ARG A 329 21.28 -17.70 -12.19
C ARG A 329 20.67 -18.99 -11.65
N ILE A 330 19.39 -19.01 -11.32
CA ILE A 330 18.70 -20.23 -10.91
C ILE A 330 18.51 -21.17 -12.10
N VAL A 331 18.23 -20.62 -13.30
CA VAL A 331 18.13 -21.39 -14.55
C VAL A 331 19.47 -22.07 -14.86
N ASP A 332 20.59 -21.38 -14.71
CA ASP A 332 21.94 -21.90 -14.96
C ASP A 332 22.27 -23.12 -14.08
N TYR A 333 21.68 -23.17 -12.89
CA TYR A 333 21.73 -24.31 -11.96
C TYR A 333 20.58 -25.30 -12.14
N LYS A 334 19.88 -25.28 -13.30
CA LYS A 334 18.75 -26.19 -13.63
C LYS A 334 17.61 -26.14 -12.61
N GLY A 335 17.39 -24.99 -11.99
CA GLY A 335 16.36 -24.77 -10.97
C GLY A 335 16.75 -25.19 -9.57
N ASP A 336 18.00 -25.57 -9.31
CA ASP A 336 18.52 -25.85 -7.97
C ASP A 336 18.91 -24.55 -7.26
N CYS A 337 18.00 -24.08 -6.40
CA CYS A 337 18.19 -22.86 -5.62
C CYS A 337 19.36 -22.99 -4.63
N PHE A 338 19.51 -24.15 -3.97
CA PHE A 338 20.57 -24.32 -2.97
C PHE A 338 21.96 -24.29 -3.61
N ALA A 339 22.14 -24.99 -4.72
CA ALA A 339 23.41 -24.96 -5.46
C ALA A 339 23.74 -23.56 -5.96
N ALA A 340 22.77 -22.82 -6.48
CA ALA A 340 22.95 -21.46 -6.95
C ALA A 340 23.34 -20.50 -5.83
N ILE A 341 22.65 -20.57 -4.67
CA ILE A 341 22.90 -19.72 -3.49
C ILE A 341 24.27 -20.11 -2.86
N ARG A 342 24.59 -21.40 -2.81
CA ARG A 342 25.87 -21.89 -2.29
C ARG A 342 27.04 -21.31 -3.05
N ASN A 343 26.90 -21.19 -4.36
CA ASN A 343 27.95 -20.61 -5.19
C ASN A 343 28.09 -19.09 -4.98
N LYS A 344 26.97 -18.37 -4.78
CA LYS A 344 26.97 -16.90 -4.63
C LYS A 344 25.61 -16.40 -4.19
N ASP A 345 25.59 -15.37 -3.32
CA ASP A 345 24.38 -14.64 -2.97
C ASP A 345 23.61 -14.15 -4.19
N ILE A 346 22.31 -14.11 -4.09
CA ILE A 346 21.40 -13.69 -5.16
C ILE A 346 20.47 -12.59 -4.66
N ILE A 347 20.34 -11.52 -5.45
CA ILE A 347 19.29 -10.52 -5.24
C ILE A 347 18.36 -10.51 -6.45
N VAL A 348 17.07 -10.49 -6.18
CA VAL A 348 15.99 -10.51 -7.17
C VAL A 348 15.13 -9.27 -7.01
N HIS A 349 14.82 -8.59 -8.10
CA HIS A 349 14.02 -7.35 -8.11
C HIS A 349 12.63 -7.59 -8.69
N HIS A 350 11.63 -7.73 -7.80
CA HIS A 350 10.22 -7.87 -8.18
C HIS A 350 9.62 -6.53 -8.59
N PRO A 351 8.61 -6.50 -9.48
CA PRO A 351 8.02 -7.60 -10.25
C PRO A 351 8.78 -7.91 -11.56
N PHE A 352 9.94 -7.28 -11.79
CA PHE A 352 10.69 -7.41 -13.05
C PHE A 352 11.30 -8.80 -13.20
N GLU A 353 11.67 -9.40 -12.07
CA GLU A 353 11.99 -10.81 -11.95
C GLU A 353 10.90 -11.52 -11.12
N SER A 354 10.58 -12.77 -11.51
CA SER A 354 9.45 -13.50 -10.94
C SER A 354 9.62 -13.80 -9.45
N PHE A 355 8.55 -13.60 -8.69
CA PHE A 355 8.44 -14.05 -7.31
C PHE A 355 8.43 -15.59 -7.20
N ASP A 356 8.21 -16.30 -8.30
CA ASP A 356 8.19 -17.76 -8.32
C ASP A 356 9.53 -18.37 -7.88
N VAL A 357 10.63 -17.60 -7.90
CA VAL A 357 11.90 -18.04 -7.31
C VAL A 357 11.81 -18.27 -5.80
N VAL A 358 11.05 -17.44 -5.08
CA VAL A 358 10.82 -17.61 -3.64
C VAL A 358 9.94 -18.84 -3.38
N VAL A 359 8.93 -19.04 -4.23
CA VAL A 359 8.08 -20.25 -4.21
C VAL A 359 8.95 -21.49 -4.46
N ARG A 360 9.77 -21.47 -5.52
CA ARG A 360 10.66 -22.57 -5.90
C ARG A 360 11.65 -22.93 -4.79
N PHE A 361 12.22 -21.94 -4.13
CA PHE A 361 13.13 -22.16 -2.98
C PHE A 361 12.45 -22.95 -1.86
N LEU A 362 11.20 -22.63 -1.51
CA LEU A 362 10.45 -23.34 -0.47
C LEU A 362 9.92 -24.70 -0.95
N GLU A 363 9.49 -24.81 -2.20
CA GLU A 363 9.09 -26.11 -2.78
C GLU A 363 10.26 -27.07 -2.82
N GLN A 364 11.45 -26.62 -3.24
CA GLN A 364 12.65 -27.43 -3.21
C GLN A 364 12.99 -27.81 -1.77
N ALA A 365 12.88 -26.90 -0.80
CA ALA A 365 13.11 -27.20 0.60
C ALA A 365 12.10 -28.25 1.15
N ALA A 366 10.86 -28.23 0.68
CA ALA A 366 9.86 -29.21 1.07
C ALA A 366 10.15 -30.61 0.51
N ASP A 367 10.70 -30.70 -0.70
CA ASP A 367 10.95 -31.95 -1.41
C ASP A 367 12.31 -32.59 -1.09
N ASP A 368 13.32 -31.78 -0.76
CA ASP A 368 14.68 -32.28 -0.51
C ASP A 368 14.75 -33.03 0.82
N SER A 369 15.05 -34.33 0.77
CA SER A 369 15.19 -35.19 1.96
C SER A 369 16.29 -34.75 2.92
N ASN A 370 17.28 -33.99 2.46
CA ASN A 370 18.36 -33.46 3.29
C ASN A 370 17.96 -32.21 4.07
N VAL A 371 16.79 -31.56 3.76
CA VAL A 371 16.28 -30.45 4.53
C VAL A 371 15.64 -30.97 5.81
N LEU A 372 16.09 -30.44 6.94
CA LEU A 372 15.65 -30.87 8.28
C LEU A 372 14.62 -29.89 8.87
N ALA A 373 14.79 -28.61 8.61
CA ALA A 373 13.95 -27.59 9.24
C ALA A 373 13.69 -26.41 8.30
N ILE A 374 12.49 -25.82 8.41
CA ILE A 374 12.08 -24.60 7.72
C ILE A 374 11.43 -23.65 8.75
N ARG A 375 11.86 -22.39 8.79
CA ARG A 375 11.26 -21.33 9.59
C ARG A 375 10.82 -20.19 8.67
N GLN A 376 9.57 -19.72 8.83
CA GLN A 376 8.97 -18.78 7.92
C GLN A 376 8.16 -17.71 8.66
N THR A 377 8.34 -16.42 8.31
CA THR A 377 7.42 -15.35 8.75
C THR A 377 6.30 -15.15 7.73
N LEU A 378 5.08 -15.01 8.19
CA LEU A 378 3.89 -14.76 7.36
C LEU A 378 3.13 -13.56 7.92
N TYR A 379 2.97 -12.50 7.12
CA TYR A 379 2.28 -11.28 7.54
C TYR A 379 0.94 -11.11 6.82
N ARG A 380 0.95 -11.14 5.51
CA ARG A 380 -0.23 -11.10 4.64
C ARG A 380 -0.05 -12.15 3.56
N THR A 381 -0.81 -13.21 3.60
CA THR A 381 -0.79 -14.24 2.56
C THR A 381 -2.15 -14.93 2.46
N SER A 382 -2.45 -15.45 1.28
CA SER A 382 -3.67 -16.22 1.07
C SER A 382 -3.51 -17.64 1.62
N PRO A 383 -4.54 -18.23 2.23
CA PRO A 383 -4.54 -19.65 2.62
C PRO A 383 -4.24 -20.61 1.45
N HIS A 384 -4.55 -20.21 0.22
CA HIS A 384 -4.27 -20.97 -1.00
C HIS A 384 -2.91 -20.62 -1.66
N SER A 385 -2.08 -19.83 -0.99
CA SER A 385 -0.74 -19.43 -1.48
C SER A 385 0.14 -20.66 -1.72
N PRO A 386 0.95 -20.68 -2.80
CA PRO A 386 1.96 -21.74 -3.01
C PRO A 386 2.97 -21.80 -1.87
N ILE A 387 3.28 -20.71 -1.20
CA ILE A 387 4.14 -20.68 0.00
C ILE A 387 3.52 -21.54 1.11
N VAL A 388 2.23 -21.39 1.37
CA VAL A 388 1.51 -22.18 2.39
C VAL A 388 1.52 -23.66 2.03
N ARG A 389 1.24 -23.99 0.77
CA ARG A 389 1.29 -25.39 0.29
C ARG A 389 2.67 -26.00 0.47
N ALA A 390 3.76 -25.25 0.20
CA ALA A 390 5.12 -25.73 0.41
C ALA A 390 5.41 -26.03 1.89
N LEU A 391 4.96 -25.17 2.82
CA LEU A 391 5.13 -25.40 4.26
C LEU A 391 4.33 -26.60 4.76
N VAL A 392 3.08 -26.76 4.30
CA VAL A 392 2.24 -27.94 4.61
C VAL A 392 2.94 -29.21 4.11
N LYS A 393 3.37 -29.23 2.86
CA LYS A 393 4.09 -30.36 2.26
C LYS A 393 5.39 -30.70 3.01
N ALA A 394 6.13 -29.68 3.45
CA ALA A 394 7.35 -29.89 4.23
C ALA A 394 7.06 -30.59 5.57
N ALA A 395 6.00 -30.17 6.27
CA ALA A 395 5.57 -30.80 7.52
C ALA A 395 5.09 -32.24 7.30
N GLU A 396 4.28 -32.50 6.27
CA GLU A 396 3.84 -33.83 5.86
C GLU A 396 5.02 -34.74 5.49
N ASN A 397 6.09 -34.19 4.94
CA ASN A 397 7.37 -34.90 4.67
C ASN A 397 8.25 -35.08 5.93
N GLY A 398 7.73 -34.78 7.12
CA GLY A 398 8.40 -35.03 8.41
C GLY A 398 9.45 -33.98 8.79
N LYS A 399 9.51 -32.83 8.13
CA LYS A 399 10.45 -31.75 8.46
C LYS A 399 9.95 -30.93 9.65
N SER A 400 10.87 -30.37 10.44
CA SER A 400 10.52 -29.41 11.47
C SER A 400 10.13 -28.07 10.82
N VAL A 401 8.85 -27.71 10.83
CA VAL A 401 8.36 -26.47 10.22
C VAL A 401 7.80 -25.53 11.29
N VAL A 402 8.31 -24.31 11.34
CA VAL A 402 7.83 -23.23 12.22
C VAL A 402 7.31 -22.09 11.35
N ALA A 403 6.06 -21.73 11.50
CA ALA A 403 5.44 -20.57 10.85
C ALA A 403 5.08 -19.51 11.88
N LEU A 404 5.64 -18.32 11.70
CA LEU A 404 5.28 -17.17 12.54
C LEU A 404 4.24 -16.33 11.79
N ILE A 405 3.03 -16.25 12.35
CA ILE A 405 1.88 -15.56 11.75
C ILE A 405 1.57 -14.30 12.54
N GLU A 406 1.50 -13.16 11.85
CA GLU A 406 1.13 -11.88 12.46
C GLU A 406 -0.40 -11.72 12.44
N LEU A 407 -1.06 -11.91 13.57
CA LEU A 407 -2.51 -11.76 13.69
C LEU A 407 -2.97 -10.29 13.58
N LYS A 408 -2.14 -9.34 14.03
CA LYS A 408 -2.43 -7.90 14.00
C LYS A 408 -2.25 -7.28 12.59
N ALA A 409 -2.34 -8.07 11.51
CA ALA A 409 -2.28 -7.58 10.12
C ALA A 409 -3.63 -6.96 9.73
N ARG A 410 -3.72 -5.63 9.77
CA ARG A 410 -4.96 -4.87 9.54
C ARG A 410 -5.66 -5.29 8.23
N PHE A 411 -6.97 -5.59 8.31
CA PHE A 411 -7.85 -6.10 7.26
C PHE A 411 -7.60 -7.54 6.80
N ASP A 412 -6.56 -8.22 7.31
CA ASP A 412 -6.24 -9.61 6.99
C ASP A 412 -6.34 -10.54 8.21
N GLU A 413 -6.85 -10.04 9.33
CA GLU A 413 -6.88 -10.76 10.60
C GLU A 413 -7.64 -12.10 10.47
N GLU A 414 -8.83 -12.08 9.86
CA GLU A 414 -9.66 -13.29 9.65
C GLU A 414 -8.95 -14.30 8.73
N ASN A 415 -8.29 -13.83 7.67
CA ASN A 415 -7.50 -14.67 6.78
C ASN A 415 -6.31 -15.29 7.50
N ASN A 416 -5.63 -14.55 8.36
CA ASN A 416 -4.46 -15.03 9.11
C ASN A 416 -4.86 -16.05 10.18
N ILE A 417 -6.01 -15.90 10.84
CA ILE A 417 -6.57 -16.92 11.74
C ILE A 417 -6.87 -18.21 10.97
N ARG A 418 -7.52 -18.11 9.81
CA ARG A 418 -7.81 -19.28 8.96
C ARG A 418 -6.53 -19.97 8.49
N LEU A 419 -5.52 -19.18 8.12
CA LEU A 419 -4.20 -19.66 7.72
C LEU A 419 -3.53 -20.45 8.84
N ALA A 420 -3.52 -19.90 10.06
CA ALA A 420 -2.98 -20.57 11.24
C ALA A 420 -3.57 -21.96 11.45
N ARG A 421 -4.90 -22.07 11.42
CA ARG A 421 -5.61 -23.35 11.57
C ARG A 421 -5.26 -24.37 10.48
N ILE A 422 -5.02 -23.93 9.24
CA ILE A 422 -4.59 -24.82 8.14
C ILE A 422 -3.20 -25.38 8.42
N LEU A 423 -2.26 -24.54 8.82
CA LEU A 423 -0.89 -24.92 9.11
C LEU A 423 -0.78 -25.84 10.33
N GLU A 424 -1.49 -25.54 11.42
CA GLU A 424 -1.54 -26.37 12.64
C GLU A 424 -2.07 -27.78 12.35
N ARG A 425 -3.14 -27.90 11.55
CA ARG A 425 -3.69 -29.21 11.14
C ARG A 425 -2.72 -30.04 10.32
N ALA A 426 -1.81 -29.43 9.62
CA ALA A 426 -0.75 -30.10 8.85
C ALA A 426 0.48 -30.46 9.70
N GLY A 427 0.50 -30.15 11.00
CA GLY A 427 1.62 -30.41 11.89
C GLY A 427 2.72 -29.32 11.89
N VAL A 428 2.45 -28.15 11.29
CA VAL A 428 3.34 -26.99 11.38
C VAL A 428 3.22 -26.38 12.78
N GLN A 429 4.36 -26.06 13.40
CA GLN A 429 4.38 -25.29 14.65
C GLN A 429 4.06 -23.83 14.32
N VAL A 430 2.92 -23.34 14.79
CA VAL A 430 2.50 -21.95 14.58
C VAL A 430 2.83 -21.11 15.82
N ALA A 431 3.46 -19.95 15.59
CA ALA A 431 3.66 -18.92 16.60
C ALA A 431 2.97 -17.62 16.15
N TYR A 432 2.34 -16.91 17.10
CA TYR A 432 1.54 -15.70 16.80
C TYR A 432 2.31 -14.38 17.05
N GLY A 433 3.63 -14.42 16.95
CA GLY A 433 4.50 -13.27 17.17
C GLY A 433 4.64 -12.91 18.65
N LEU A 434 4.96 -11.64 18.91
CA LEU A 434 5.14 -11.08 20.25
C LEU A 434 3.89 -10.28 20.64
N ILE A 435 3.47 -10.35 21.90
CA ILE A 435 2.24 -9.67 22.39
C ILE A 435 2.33 -8.16 22.14
N ASP A 436 3.44 -7.53 22.51
CA ASP A 436 3.61 -6.07 22.47
C ASP A 436 4.20 -5.55 21.15
N LEU A 437 4.72 -6.43 20.30
CA LEU A 437 5.43 -6.04 19.09
C LEU A 437 4.85 -6.73 17.85
N LYS A 438 4.55 -5.96 16.83
CA LYS A 438 4.20 -6.51 15.51
C LYS A 438 5.43 -7.06 14.80
N VAL A 439 5.33 -8.28 14.27
CA VAL A 439 6.40 -8.86 13.44
C VAL A 439 6.18 -8.45 11.99
N HIS A 440 7.12 -7.67 11.46
CA HIS A 440 7.04 -7.16 10.09
C HIS A 440 8.25 -7.53 9.22
N SER A 441 9.28 -8.18 9.76
CA SER A 441 10.39 -8.75 8.99
C SER A 441 9.91 -9.88 8.07
N LYS A 442 10.53 -10.02 6.90
CA LYS A 442 10.19 -11.03 5.90
C LYS A 442 11.39 -11.97 5.76
N LEU A 443 11.35 -13.06 6.51
CA LEU A 443 12.45 -13.99 6.65
C LEU A 443 11.98 -15.43 6.38
N SER A 444 12.81 -16.18 5.67
CA SER A 444 12.69 -17.62 5.52
C SER A 444 14.06 -18.24 5.80
N HIS A 445 14.10 -19.29 6.61
CA HIS A 445 15.33 -19.93 7.02
C HIS A 445 15.21 -21.45 6.87
N VAL A 446 16.07 -22.03 6.07
CA VAL A 446 16.10 -23.46 5.75
C VAL A 446 17.40 -24.07 6.26
N VAL A 447 17.32 -25.16 6.99
CA VAL A 447 18.48 -25.91 7.47
C VAL A 447 18.55 -27.22 6.70
N ARG A 448 19.67 -27.44 6.03
CA ARG A 448 19.94 -28.57 5.16
C ARG A 448 21.18 -29.31 5.63
N GLN A 449 21.16 -30.65 5.64
CA GLN A 449 22.34 -31.46 5.86
C GLN A 449 23.11 -31.60 4.54
N GLU A 450 24.40 -31.23 4.57
CA GLU A 450 25.29 -31.36 3.42
C GLU A 450 26.57 -32.12 3.88
N ASN A 451 26.75 -33.29 3.33
CA ASN A 451 27.71 -34.23 3.86
C ASN A 451 27.47 -34.44 5.38
N ASP A 452 28.41 -34.23 6.25
CA ASP A 452 28.26 -34.37 7.71
C ASP A 452 28.06 -33.03 8.43
N THR A 453 27.72 -31.94 7.69
CA THR A 453 27.53 -30.60 8.25
C THR A 453 26.13 -30.05 8.00
N LEU A 454 25.67 -29.17 8.88
CA LEU A 454 24.45 -28.42 8.69
C LEU A 454 24.75 -27.09 8.01
N VAL A 455 24.11 -26.85 6.89
CA VAL A 455 24.19 -25.59 6.14
C VAL A 455 22.86 -24.91 6.19
N SER A 456 22.87 -23.63 6.50
CA SER A 456 21.67 -22.80 6.50
C SER A 456 21.58 -21.93 5.26
N TYR A 457 20.36 -21.83 4.74
CA TYR A 457 20.00 -20.97 3.59
C TYR A 457 18.92 -20.02 4.04
N THR A 458 19.10 -18.74 3.75
CA THR A 458 18.18 -17.72 4.20
C THR A 458 17.70 -16.87 3.04
N HIS A 459 16.39 -16.60 3.01
CA HIS A 459 15.78 -15.56 2.21
C HIS A 459 15.37 -14.40 3.09
N CYS A 460 15.74 -13.18 2.67
CA CYS A 460 15.33 -11.92 3.32
C CYS A 460 14.64 -11.04 2.29
N GLY A 461 13.39 -10.65 2.57
CA GLY A 461 12.59 -9.84 1.66
C GLY A 461 12.30 -8.43 2.20
N THR A 462 12.16 -7.45 1.31
CA THR A 462 11.58 -6.15 1.66
C THR A 462 10.05 -6.19 1.62
N GLY A 463 9.46 -7.10 0.84
CA GLY A 463 8.02 -7.29 0.60
C GLY A 463 7.45 -8.56 1.20
N ASN A 464 6.12 -8.60 1.36
CA ASN A 464 5.40 -9.74 1.91
C ASN A 464 5.48 -10.98 1.01
N TYR A 465 5.34 -12.16 1.63
CA TYR A 465 5.24 -13.44 0.92
C TYR A 465 3.86 -13.62 0.26
N HIS A 466 3.51 -12.72 -0.67
CA HIS A 466 2.22 -12.70 -1.33
C HIS A 466 2.37 -12.63 -2.86
N PRO A 467 2.18 -13.74 -3.59
CA PRO A 467 2.48 -13.83 -5.02
C PRO A 467 1.71 -12.82 -5.90
N ILE A 468 0.50 -12.40 -5.48
CA ILE A 468 -0.30 -11.44 -6.23
C ILE A 468 0.28 -10.02 -6.06
N THR A 469 0.55 -9.60 -4.81
CA THR A 469 1.11 -8.25 -4.56
C THR A 469 2.51 -8.12 -5.14
N ALA A 470 3.29 -9.20 -5.17
CA ALA A 470 4.62 -9.24 -5.77
C ALA A 470 4.63 -9.01 -7.30
N LYS A 471 3.48 -9.01 -7.98
CA LYS A 471 3.33 -8.63 -9.39
C LYS A 471 3.10 -7.13 -9.60
N ILE A 472 2.83 -6.39 -8.52
CA ILE A 472 2.45 -4.98 -8.55
C ILE A 472 3.45 -4.12 -7.77
N TYR A 473 4.04 -4.66 -6.68
CA TYR A 473 4.96 -3.96 -5.79
C TYR A 473 6.40 -4.18 -6.21
N THR A 474 7.20 -3.10 -6.21
CA THR A 474 8.64 -3.24 -6.41
C THR A 474 9.29 -3.61 -5.09
N ASP A 475 9.83 -4.81 -5.00
CA ASP A 475 10.47 -5.34 -3.80
C ASP A 475 11.76 -6.09 -4.13
N LEU A 476 12.58 -6.32 -3.11
CA LEU A 476 13.83 -7.06 -3.22
C LEU A 476 13.75 -8.35 -2.42
N SER A 477 14.23 -9.44 -3.02
CA SER A 477 14.44 -10.73 -2.38
C SER A 477 15.93 -11.07 -2.41
N PHE A 478 16.54 -11.22 -1.24
CA PHE A 478 17.95 -11.57 -1.07
C PHE A 478 18.07 -13.00 -0.55
N PHE A 479 18.87 -13.82 -1.23
CA PHE A 479 19.15 -15.20 -0.86
C PHE A 479 20.63 -15.33 -0.54
N THR A 480 20.94 -15.95 0.59
CA THR A 480 22.31 -16.14 1.07
C THR A 480 22.47 -17.43 1.87
N CYS A 481 23.68 -17.96 1.89
CA CYS A 481 24.14 -18.95 2.86
C CYS A 481 25.32 -18.42 3.70
N ASP A 482 25.49 -17.09 3.78
CA ASP A 482 26.46 -16.49 4.70
C ASP A 482 26.16 -16.91 6.13
N GLN A 483 27.15 -17.55 6.77
CA GLN A 483 26.96 -18.18 8.07
C GLN A 483 26.51 -17.17 9.14
N GLN A 484 27.07 -15.96 9.15
CA GLN A 484 26.75 -14.95 10.16
C GLN A 484 25.34 -14.39 9.98
N ILE A 485 24.89 -14.14 8.74
CA ILE A 485 23.52 -13.71 8.45
C ILE A 485 22.55 -14.84 8.80
N CYS A 486 22.85 -16.09 8.43
CA CYS A 486 22.01 -17.24 8.73
C CYS A 486 21.89 -17.49 10.24
N ASP A 487 22.97 -17.35 11.00
CA ASP A 487 22.97 -17.45 12.45
C ASP A 487 22.14 -16.34 13.11
N ASP A 488 22.28 -15.12 12.64
CA ASP A 488 21.48 -13.96 13.10
C ASP A 488 20.00 -14.20 12.86
N VAL A 489 19.61 -14.66 11.66
CA VAL A 489 18.22 -14.95 11.32
C VAL A 489 17.68 -16.10 12.18
N ARG A 490 18.47 -17.13 12.45
CA ARG A 490 18.11 -18.21 13.39
C ARG A 490 17.84 -17.64 14.80
N GLN A 491 18.70 -16.76 15.30
CA GLN A 491 18.51 -16.09 16.59
C GLN A 491 17.26 -15.21 16.61
N ILE A 492 16.97 -14.51 15.51
CA ILE A 492 15.74 -13.71 15.37
C ILE A 492 14.52 -14.63 15.46
N PHE A 493 14.48 -15.77 14.78
CA PHE A 493 13.37 -16.73 14.91
C PHE A 493 13.24 -17.25 16.35
N ASN A 494 14.35 -17.57 17.02
CA ASN A 494 14.32 -17.97 18.44
C ASN A 494 13.72 -16.86 19.32
N TYR A 495 14.11 -15.59 19.12
CA TYR A 495 13.52 -14.46 19.81
C TYR A 495 12.01 -14.36 19.59
N LEU A 496 11.56 -14.53 18.33
CA LEU A 496 10.15 -14.42 17.97
C LEU A 496 9.28 -15.57 18.51
N THR A 497 9.89 -16.73 18.83
CA THR A 497 9.16 -17.91 19.31
C THR A 497 9.33 -18.17 20.81
N SER A 498 10.41 -17.69 21.44
CA SER A 498 10.72 -17.96 22.84
C SER A 498 10.83 -16.72 23.72
N TYR A 499 10.67 -15.52 23.16
CA TYR A 499 10.85 -14.22 23.82
C TYR A 499 12.29 -13.98 24.34
N ILE A 500 13.22 -14.88 24.06
CA ILE A 500 14.62 -14.73 24.47
C ILE A 500 15.32 -13.78 23.51
N THR A 501 15.62 -12.59 24.00
CA THR A 501 16.29 -11.57 23.21
C THR A 501 17.73 -11.98 22.90
N PRO A 502 18.20 -11.89 21.64
CA PRO A 502 19.59 -12.12 21.31
C PRO A 502 20.48 -11.09 22.01
N GLU A 503 21.55 -11.54 22.66
CA GLU A 503 22.54 -10.67 23.30
C GLU A 503 23.29 -9.84 22.25
N LYS A 504 23.66 -10.46 21.14
CA LYS A 504 24.39 -9.84 20.05
C LYS A 504 24.01 -10.51 18.71
N LEU A 505 23.80 -9.70 17.69
CA LEU A 505 23.76 -10.13 16.30
C LEU A 505 25.07 -9.71 15.59
N ASN A 506 25.50 -10.48 14.59
CA ASN A 506 26.77 -10.26 13.91
C ASN A 506 26.69 -9.20 12.82
N LYS A 507 25.66 -9.31 11.95
CA LYS A 507 25.49 -8.48 10.73
C LYS A 507 24.11 -7.88 10.61
N VAL A 508 23.07 -8.60 11.01
CA VAL A 508 21.68 -8.17 10.87
C VAL A 508 21.31 -7.19 11.97
N ILE A 509 20.68 -6.08 11.60
CA ILE A 509 20.15 -5.12 12.56
C ILE A 509 18.65 -5.35 12.69
N ILE A 510 18.13 -5.37 13.93
CA ILE A 510 16.70 -5.51 14.21
C ILE A 510 16.14 -4.31 15.00
N SER A 511 14.89 -3.96 14.72
CA SER A 511 14.09 -3.11 15.60
C SER A 511 13.30 -3.98 16.60
N PRO A 512 12.85 -3.40 17.73
CA PRO A 512 13.05 -2.02 18.18
C PRO A 512 14.41 -1.77 18.87
N LYS A 513 15.23 -2.79 19.08
CA LYS A 513 16.41 -2.69 19.97
C LYS A 513 17.58 -1.91 19.39
N LEU A 514 17.88 -2.13 18.11
CA LEU A 514 19.15 -1.67 17.53
C LEU A 514 18.96 -0.63 16.42
N SER A 515 17.82 -0.61 15.74
CA SER A 515 17.66 0.11 14.48
C SER A 515 17.83 1.62 14.58
N ALA A 516 17.20 2.27 15.56
CA ALA A 516 17.31 3.72 15.74
C ALA A 516 18.75 4.11 16.06
N LYS A 517 19.38 3.43 17.03
CA LYS A 517 20.78 3.67 17.42
C LYS A 517 21.71 3.44 16.23
N TRP A 518 21.56 2.34 15.50
CA TRP A 518 22.34 2.03 14.33
C TRP A 518 22.21 3.11 13.24
N LEU A 519 21.00 3.62 13.02
CA LEU A 519 20.77 4.67 12.02
C LEU A 519 21.44 5.98 12.44
N HIS A 520 21.38 6.35 13.72
CA HIS A 520 22.15 7.47 14.26
C HIS A 520 23.66 7.31 14.04
N GLU A 521 24.22 6.16 14.41
CA GLU A 521 25.64 5.85 14.23
C GLU A 521 26.09 5.95 12.76
N LYS A 522 25.23 5.53 11.81
CA LYS A 522 25.53 5.66 10.37
C LYS A 522 25.50 7.09 9.89
N ILE A 523 24.54 7.90 10.36
CA ILE A 523 24.47 9.33 10.02
C ILE A 523 25.65 10.08 10.66
N ASP A 524 26.02 9.76 11.93
CA ASP A 524 27.18 10.35 12.61
C ASP A 524 28.48 10.05 11.87
N ALA A 525 28.66 8.82 11.39
CA ALA A 525 29.85 8.45 10.62
C ALA A 525 29.99 9.30 9.33
N GLU A 526 28.89 9.54 8.61
CA GLU A 526 28.91 10.40 7.43
C GLU A 526 29.20 11.87 7.81
N MET A 527 28.68 12.37 8.93
CA MET A 527 29.03 13.70 9.43
C MET A 527 30.53 13.82 9.76
N ASP A 528 31.11 12.79 10.36
CA ASP A 528 32.54 12.78 10.69
C ASP A 528 33.39 12.74 9.42
N PHE A 529 32.99 12.02 8.38
CA PHE A 529 33.65 12.07 7.07
C PHE A 529 33.57 13.46 6.44
N ALA A 530 32.40 14.11 6.46
CA ALA A 530 32.22 15.46 5.93
C ALA A 530 33.10 16.47 6.67
N LYS A 531 33.13 16.45 8.01
CA LYS A 531 33.99 17.30 8.84
C LYS A 531 35.49 17.07 8.57
N ALA A 532 35.86 15.84 8.20
CA ALA A 532 37.24 15.51 7.81
C ALA A 532 37.57 15.87 6.34
N GLY A 533 36.66 16.53 5.62
CA GLY A 533 36.85 16.92 4.22
C GLY A 533 36.83 15.74 3.23
N LYS A 534 36.27 14.59 3.64
CA LYS A 534 36.07 13.42 2.79
C LYS A 534 34.66 13.42 2.16
N PRO A 535 34.47 12.71 1.05
CA PRO A 535 33.12 12.50 0.51
C PRO A 535 32.21 11.90 1.57
N ALA A 536 31.00 12.46 1.70
CA ALA A 536 29.99 12.00 2.66
C ALA A 536 28.62 12.05 2.04
N SER A 537 27.92 10.93 2.03
CA SER A 537 26.64 10.84 1.35
C SER A 537 25.72 9.74 1.92
N ILE A 538 24.45 10.08 1.97
CA ILE A 538 23.37 9.17 2.40
C ILE A 538 22.35 9.06 1.26
N TRP A 539 22.00 7.84 0.88
CA TRP A 539 20.94 7.58 -0.07
C TRP A 539 19.94 6.59 0.53
N LEU A 540 18.69 7.01 0.65
CA LEU A 540 17.65 6.18 1.25
C LEU A 540 16.44 6.08 0.31
N LYS A 541 15.94 4.85 0.12
CA LYS A 541 14.64 4.59 -0.47
C LYS A 541 13.74 3.97 0.57
N VAL A 542 12.63 4.64 0.88
CA VAL A 542 11.66 4.23 1.89
C VAL A 542 10.24 4.60 1.47
N ASN A 543 9.23 4.02 2.12
CA ASN A 543 7.85 4.44 1.84
C ASN A 543 7.43 5.68 2.65
N ALA A 544 8.05 5.91 3.81
CA ALA A 544 7.72 7.05 4.66
C ALA A 544 8.91 7.50 5.51
N VAL A 545 9.01 8.83 5.72
CA VAL A 545 9.94 9.51 6.63
C VAL A 545 9.12 10.38 7.58
N VAL A 546 8.98 9.94 8.84
CA VAL A 546 8.07 10.56 9.82
C VAL A 546 8.75 10.79 11.18
N ASP A 547 9.75 9.98 11.53
CA ASP A 547 10.41 10.05 12.84
C ASP A 547 11.18 11.37 12.99
N LYS A 548 10.72 12.23 13.92
CA LYS A 548 11.26 13.59 14.11
C LYS A 548 12.71 13.58 14.60
N ASP A 549 13.10 12.56 15.36
CA ASP A 549 14.47 12.45 15.89
C ASP A 549 15.46 12.13 14.77
N ILE A 550 15.14 11.13 13.92
CA ILE A 550 15.96 10.80 12.75
C ILE A 550 15.98 11.96 11.73
N ILE A 551 14.85 12.64 11.50
CA ILE A 551 14.80 13.83 10.61
C ILE A 551 15.71 14.93 11.15
N GLY A 552 15.63 15.22 12.46
CA GLY A 552 16.51 16.20 13.12
C GLY A 552 17.99 15.83 13.00
N HIS A 553 18.30 14.52 13.01
CA HIS A 553 19.67 14.05 12.79
C HIS A 553 20.13 14.24 11.35
N MET A 554 19.26 13.98 10.36
CA MET A 554 19.54 14.27 8.95
C MET A 554 19.74 15.77 8.68
N TYR A 555 19.04 16.66 9.40
CA TYR A 555 19.28 18.10 9.30
C TYR A 555 20.69 18.46 9.79
N ARG A 556 21.12 17.95 10.96
CA ARG A 556 22.51 18.16 11.43
C ARG A 556 23.55 17.63 10.45
N ALA A 557 23.25 16.49 9.79
CA ALA A 557 24.14 15.94 8.77
C ALA A 557 24.21 16.85 7.54
N SER A 558 23.09 17.43 7.10
CA SER A 558 23.06 18.42 6.02
C SER A 558 23.86 19.67 6.37
N GLU A 559 23.70 20.22 7.59
CA GLU A 559 24.48 21.34 8.11
C GLU A 559 25.99 21.03 8.13
N ALA A 560 26.37 19.78 8.40
CA ALA A 560 27.77 19.33 8.36
C ALA A 560 28.31 19.09 6.92
N GLY A 561 27.50 19.25 5.88
CA GLY A 561 27.88 19.09 4.48
C GLY A 561 27.67 17.72 3.88
N VAL A 562 26.93 16.83 4.55
CA VAL A 562 26.57 15.52 4.00
C VAL A 562 25.51 15.68 2.91
N SER A 563 25.73 15.10 1.72
CA SER A 563 24.73 15.05 0.64
C SER A 563 23.72 13.94 0.92
N ILE A 564 22.42 14.30 0.99
CA ILE A 564 21.35 13.36 1.33
C ILE A 564 20.32 13.31 0.21
N ASP A 565 20.18 12.14 -0.41
CA ASP A 565 19.19 11.86 -1.44
C ASP A 565 18.15 10.85 -0.90
N LEU A 566 16.89 11.26 -0.91
CA LEU A 566 15.80 10.44 -0.41
C LEU A 566 14.81 10.12 -1.54
N ILE A 567 14.47 8.84 -1.73
CA ILE A 567 13.31 8.44 -2.52
C ILE A 567 12.21 8.01 -1.55
N VAL A 568 11.21 8.88 -1.38
CA VAL A 568 10.09 8.66 -0.45
C VAL A 568 8.80 8.56 -1.24
N ARG A 569 8.23 7.36 -1.32
CA ARG A 569 6.99 7.16 -2.08
C ARG A 569 5.81 7.95 -1.53
N GLY A 570 5.58 7.89 -0.22
CA GLY A 570 4.37 8.38 0.45
C GLY A 570 4.64 9.57 1.37
N ILE A 571 4.47 9.36 2.68
CA ILE A 571 4.58 10.38 3.71
C ILE A 571 6.03 10.84 3.87
N CYS A 572 6.25 12.14 3.80
CA CYS A 572 7.52 12.78 4.14
C CYS A 572 7.26 13.99 5.03
N CYS A 573 7.68 13.91 6.29
CA CYS A 573 7.59 15.02 7.24
C CYS A 573 8.86 15.90 7.20
N LEU A 574 9.89 15.52 6.45
CA LEU A 574 11.13 16.28 6.29
C LEU A 574 10.93 17.41 5.27
N ARG A 575 11.41 18.61 5.58
CA ARG A 575 11.45 19.77 4.68
C ARG A 575 12.81 19.84 3.99
N PRO A 576 12.90 19.66 2.66
CA PRO A 576 14.16 19.76 1.93
C PRO A 576 14.45 21.20 1.49
N GLY A 577 15.72 21.50 1.22
CA GLY A 577 16.14 22.71 0.50
C GLY A 577 16.10 24.02 1.31
N ILE A 578 16.00 23.95 2.64
CA ILE A 578 16.01 25.13 3.52
C ILE A 578 17.45 25.54 3.81
N ALA A 579 17.79 26.78 3.49
CA ALA A 579 19.12 27.33 3.74
C ALA A 579 19.49 27.27 5.23
N GLY A 580 20.69 26.76 5.55
CA GLY A 580 21.15 26.57 6.91
C GLY A 580 20.48 25.46 7.70
N LEU A 581 19.66 24.62 7.08
CA LEU A 581 19.01 23.48 7.72
C LEU A 581 19.10 22.22 6.84
N SER A 582 18.56 22.25 5.63
CA SER A 582 18.40 21.09 4.77
C SER A 582 18.79 21.34 3.31
N GLU A 583 19.67 22.30 3.07
CA GLU A 583 20.13 22.70 1.72
C GLU A 583 20.79 21.55 0.94
N ASN A 584 21.37 20.57 1.65
CA ASN A 584 22.00 19.39 1.06
C ASN A 584 21.06 18.17 0.99
N ILE A 585 19.76 18.34 1.29
CA ILE A 585 18.77 17.27 1.25
C ILE A 585 17.87 17.44 0.04
N ARG A 586 17.74 16.37 -0.75
CA ARG A 586 16.80 16.27 -1.88
C ARG A 586 15.82 15.13 -1.62
N VAL A 587 14.54 15.35 -1.89
CA VAL A 587 13.50 14.35 -1.73
C VAL A 587 12.76 14.17 -3.04
N LYS A 588 12.76 12.94 -3.54
CA LYS A 588 12.09 12.50 -4.75
C LYS A 588 10.99 11.49 -4.39
N SER A 589 9.88 11.49 -5.12
CA SER A 589 8.85 10.46 -5.05
C SER A 589 8.64 9.87 -6.45
N ILE A 590 8.57 8.55 -6.58
CA ILE A 590 8.27 7.84 -7.83
C ILE A 590 6.87 7.23 -7.69
N VAL A 591 5.97 7.62 -8.61
CA VAL A 591 4.60 7.11 -8.70
C VAL A 591 4.32 6.78 -10.15
N GLY A 592 4.08 5.51 -10.46
CA GLY A 592 3.88 5.04 -11.82
C GLY A 592 3.21 3.68 -11.86
N ARG A 593 3.47 2.89 -12.92
CA ARG A 593 2.85 1.60 -13.19
C ARG A 593 2.90 0.62 -12.02
N TYR A 594 4.04 0.57 -11.31
CA TYR A 594 4.25 -0.31 -10.16
C TYR A 594 4.32 0.52 -8.87
N LEU A 595 3.95 -0.08 -7.76
CA LEU A 595 4.03 0.55 -6.45
C LEU A 595 5.45 0.41 -5.89
N GLU A 596 6.17 1.51 -5.74
CA GLU A 596 7.47 1.55 -5.08
C GLU A 596 7.32 1.13 -3.61
N HIS A 597 7.97 0.02 -3.20
CA HIS A 597 7.79 -0.56 -1.88
C HIS A 597 9.08 -1.03 -1.21
N GLY A 598 10.05 -1.51 -1.96
CA GLY A 598 11.34 -1.93 -1.42
C GLY A 598 12.06 -0.82 -0.67
N ARG A 599 12.74 -1.16 0.43
CA ARG A 599 13.55 -0.21 1.20
C ARG A 599 15.02 -0.54 1.04
N ILE A 600 15.78 0.50 0.74
CA ILE A 600 17.24 0.46 0.56
C ILE A 600 17.85 1.58 1.39
N TYR A 601 18.88 1.27 2.15
CA TYR A 601 19.68 2.22 2.91
C TYR A 601 21.12 2.13 2.42
N ALA A 602 21.69 3.24 1.95
CA ALA A 602 23.07 3.27 1.47
C ALA A 602 23.83 4.47 2.02
N PHE A 603 25.09 4.25 2.40
CA PHE A 603 25.99 5.22 3.03
C PHE A 603 27.32 5.22 2.29
N GLY A 604 27.85 6.40 1.97
CA GLY A 604 29.10 6.57 1.19
C GLY A 604 30.33 6.07 1.91
N ASN A 605 30.35 6.14 3.25
CA ASN A 605 31.40 5.62 4.12
C ASN A 605 32.80 6.19 3.80
N GLY A 606 32.85 7.51 3.56
CA GLY A 606 34.10 8.26 3.34
C GLY A 606 34.68 8.19 1.93
N GLU A 607 33.98 7.54 0.99
CA GLU A 607 34.31 7.50 -0.45
C GLU A 607 33.18 8.10 -1.30
N THR A 608 33.47 8.35 -2.58
CA THR A 608 32.45 8.74 -3.54
C THR A 608 31.34 7.68 -3.59
N PHE A 609 30.09 8.12 -3.56
CA PHE A 609 28.94 7.20 -3.57
C PHE A 609 28.98 6.25 -4.79
N GLY A 610 28.79 4.97 -4.52
CA GLY A 610 28.87 3.91 -5.54
C GLY A 610 30.22 3.19 -5.61
N GLU A 611 31.25 3.70 -4.95
CA GLU A 611 32.58 3.07 -4.83
C GLU A 611 32.59 1.90 -3.82
N LYS A 612 33.76 1.30 -3.61
CA LYS A 612 33.91 0.04 -2.83
C LYS A 612 33.48 0.15 -1.37
N ALA A 613 33.71 1.31 -0.74
CA ALA A 613 33.37 1.53 0.66
C ALA A 613 31.86 1.74 0.88
N THR A 614 31.09 2.09 -0.16
CA THR A 614 29.64 2.32 -0.04
C THR A 614 28.97 1.11 0.56
N GLN A 615 28.32 1.29 1.70
CA GLN A 615 27.56 0.27 2.39
C GLN A 615 26.11 0.28 1.91
N VAL A 616 25.54 -0.91 1.68
CA VAL A 616 24.15 -1.04 1.19
C VAL A 616 23.43 -2.06 2.06
N TYR A 617 22.21 -1.70 2.48
CA TYR A 617 21.31 -2.56 3.25
C TYR A 617 19.94 -2.58 2.58
N ILE A 618 19.28 -3.73 2.58
CA ILE A 618 17.85 -3.83 2.31
C ILE A 618 17.10 -3.98 3.63
N ALA A 619 15.88 -3.45 3.71
CA ALA A 619 15.13 -3.48 4.95
C ALA A 619 13.63 -3.73 4.76
N SER A 620 12.98 -4.19 5.81
CA SER A 620 11.52 -4.20 5.92
C SER A 620 10.95 -2.91 6.52
N ALA A 621 11.80 -2.04 7.07
CA ALA A 621 11.47 -0.84 7.84
C ALA A 621 11.43 0.44 7.01
N ASP A 622 10.49 1.32 7.34
CA ASP A 622 10.49 2.74 6.99
C ASP A 622 11.04 3.57 8.16
N ILE A 623 11.32 4.87 7.95
CA ILE A 623 11.74 5.81 9.00
C ILE A 623 10.50 6.36 9.71
N MET A 624 9.86 5.49 10.50
CA MET A 624 8.65 5.81 11.26
C MET A 624 8.77 5.31 12.70
N PRO A 625 8.20 6.01 13.69
CA PRO A 625 8.24 5.57 15.10
C PRO A 625 7.75 4.12 15.29
N ARG A 626 6.70 3.72 14.60
CA ARG A 626 6.19 2.33 14.67
C ARG A 626 7.19 1.29 14.17
N ASN A 627 7.97 1.59 13.11
CA ASN A 627 8.97 0.67 12.56
C ASN A 627 10.22 0.63 13.44
N LEU A 628 10.64 1.76 13.98
CA LEU A 628 11.85 1.86 14.78
C LEU A 628 11.66 1.34 16.21
N TYR A 629 10.45 1.50 16.82
CA TYR A 629 10.25 1.30 18.25
C TYR A 629 9.15 0.29 18.62
N ARG A 630 8.24 -0.09 17.69
CA ARG A 630 7.05 -0.89 17.98
C ARG A 630 6.84 -2.10 17.07
N ARG A 631 7.84 -2.42 16.24
CA ARG A 631 7.80 -3.55 15.32
C ARG A 631 9.12 -4.29 15.32
N VAL A 632 9.07 -5.58 15.02
CA VAL A 632 10.27 -6.33 14.66
C VAL A 632 10.48 -6.22 13.16
N GLU A 633 11.48 -5.43 12.80
CA GLU A 633 11.94 -5.21 11.42
C GLU A 633 13.38 -5.69 11.29
N SER A 634 13.84 -5.92 10.06
CA SER A 634 15.22 -6.34 9.78
C SER A 634 15.87 -5.45 8.73
N TYR A 635 17.17 -5.19 8.94
CA TYR A 635 18.07 -4.53 7.98
C TYR A 635 19.20 -5.51 7.67
N ILE A 636 19.37 -5.85 6.41
CA ILE A 636 20.27 -6.90 5.94
C ILE A 636 21.38 -6.26 5.10
N PRO A 637 22.66 -6.38 5.48
CA PRO A 637 23.76 -5.85 4.69
C PRO A 637 23.95 -6.66 3.41
N LEU A 638 24.25 -5.98 2.31
CA LEU A 638 24.62 -6.59 1.04
C LEU A 638 26.14 -6.51 0.87
N GLU A 639 26.84 -7.47 1.45
CA GLU A 639 28.32 -7.46 1.47
C GLU A 639 28.93 -8.07 0.21
N ASN A 640 28.23 -8.99 -0.46
CA ASN A 640 28.72 -9.55 -1.72
C ASN A 640 28.91 -8.45 -2.76
N PRO A 641 30.13 -8.21 -3.27
CA PRO A 641 30.43 -7.08 -4.14
C PRO A 641 29.56 -6.99 -5.39
N THR A 642 29.24 -8.13 -6.00
CA THR A 642 28.42 -8.18 -7.21
C THR A 642 26.96 -7.82 -6.92
N VAL A 643 26.40 -8.36 -5.83
CA VAL A 643 25.03 -8.05 -5.38
C VAL A 643 24.92 -6.58 -5.00
N ARG A 644 25.89 -6.06 -4.26
CA ARG A 644 25.96 -4.65 -3.89
C ARG A 644 26.03 -3.74 -5.13
N GLN A 645 26.90 -4.07 -6.10
CA GLN A 645 27.01 -3.31 -7.35
C GLN A 645 25.74 -3.40 -8.20
N GLN A 646 25.04 -4.51 -8.21
CA GLN A 646 23.74 -4.63 -8.88
C GLN A 646 22.74 -3.64 -8.31
N VAL A 647 22.65 -3.50 -6.98
CA VAL A 647 21.76 -2.54 -6.34
C VAL A 647 22.22 -1.11 -6.64
N LEU A 648 23.48 -0.80 -6.47
CA LEU A 648 24.03 0.55 -6.67
C LEU A 648 23.90 1.03 -8.11
N LYS A 649 24.38 0.25 -9.08
CA LYS A 649 24.43 0.68 -10.49
C LYS A 649 23.10 0.52 -11.21
N GLN A 650 22.42 -0.59 -10.99
CA GLN A 650 21.21 -0.88 -11.74
C GLN A 650 19.97 -0.27 -11.07
N ILE A 651 19.74 -0.56 -9.78
CA ILE A 651 18.48 -0.13 -9.12
C ILE A 651 18.56 1.35 -8.76
N ILE A 652 19.54 1.74 -7.94
CA ILE A 652 19.73 3.14 -7.50
C ILE A 652 20.00 4.03 -8.71
N GLY A 653 20.86 3.58 -9.63
CA GLY A 653 21.19 4.32 -10.85
C GLY A 653 19.95 4.64 -11.69
N ALA A 654 19.10 3.66 -11.99
CA ALA A 654 17.87 3.88 -12.75
C ALA A 654 16.89 4.80 -12.02
N GLN A 655 16.71 4.60 -10.71
CA GLN A 655 15.80 5.43 -9.90
C GLN A 655 16.28 6.87 -9.78
N ASN A 656 17.59 7.12 -9.70
CA ASN A 656 18.15 8.48 -9.70
C ASN A 656 17.89 9.20 -11.02
N HIS A 657 17.98 8.49 -12.14
CA HIS A 657 17.76 9.03 -13.49
C HIS A 657 16.28 9.06 -13.91
N ASP A 658 15.39 8.44 -13.16
CA ASP A 658 13.95 8.53 -13.44
C ASP A 658 13.48 9.98 -13.40
N ARG A 659 12.82 10.42 -14.47
CA ARG A 659 12.15 11.73 -14.56
C ARG A 659 10.67 11.58 -14.89
N ARG A 660 10.32 10.58 -15.70
CA ARG A 660 8.96 10.39 -16.20
C ARG A 660 7.97 10.09 -15.08
N ASP A 661 8.34 9.28 -14.09
CA ASP A 661 7.45 8.89 -13.00
C ASP A 661 7.75 9.64 -11.69
N SER A 662 8.71 10.57 -11.73
CA SER A 662 9.26 11.26 -10.56
C SER A 662 8.62 12.62 -10.26
N TRP A 663 8.57 12.92 -8.97
CA TRP A 663 8.12 14.18 -8.37
C TRP A 663 9.15 14.66 -7.38
N MET A 664 9.49 15.95 -7.41
CA MET A 664 10.42 16.57 -6.45
C MET A 664 9.64 17.31 -5.36
N LEU A 665 9.96 17.04 -4.11
CA LEU A 665 9.42 17.76 -2.95
C LEU A 665 10.13 19.11 -2.80
N THR A 666 9.35 20.17 -2.65
CA THR A 666 9.82 21.53 -2.46
C THR A 666 9.75 21.96 -0.98
N ALA A 667 10.32 23.08 -0.65
CA ALA A 667 10.40 23.62 0.71
C ALA A 667 9.03 23.97 1.32
N ASP A 668 8.02 24.27 0.48
CA ASP A 668 6.63 24.53 0.87
C ASP A 668 5.79 23.26 1.04
N GLY A 669 6.38 22.09 0.72
CA GLY A 669 5.71 20.79 0.80
C GLY A 669 4.89 20.42 -0.43
N SER A 670 4.91 21.22 -1.49
CA SER A 670 4.37 20.80 -2.77
C SER A 670 5.29 19.79 -3.45
N TYR A 671 4.72 18.94 -4.31
CA TYR A 671 5.49 18.06 -5.18
C TYR A 671 5.34 18.54 -6.62
N VAL A 672 6.48 18.82 -7.24
CA VAL A 672 6.55 19.25 -8.63
C VAL A 672 6.89 18.06 -9.51
N LYS A 673 6.04 17.77 -10.51
CA LYS A 673 6.32 16.74 -11.50
C LYS A 673 7.58 17.10 -12.27
N MET A 674 8.54 16.19 -12.30
CA MET A 674 9.75 16.41 -13.09
C MET A 674 9.39 16.48 -14.57
N ASP A 675 10.08 17.35 -15.31
CA ASP A 675 9.84 17.52 -16.73
C ASP A 675 10.08 16.19 -17.46
N SER A 676 9.06 15.74 -18.15
CA SER A 676 9.02 14.47 -18.90
C SER A 676 8.88 14.78 -20.37
N GLY A 677 9.99 15.18 -21.04
CA GLY A 677 10.06 15.09 -22.51
C GLY A 677 9.85 13.65 -22.97
N ASP A 678 9.47 13.44 -24.23
CA ASP A 678 9.13 12.12 -24.78
C ASP A 678 10.23 11.05 -24.58
N ASP A 679 11.50 11.47 -24.44
CA ASP A 679 12.66 10.59 -24.20
C ASP A 679 13.04 10.44 -22.73
N SER A 680 12.20 10.88 -21.77
CA SER A 680 12.55 10.82 -20.36
C SER A 680 12.51 9.39 -19.82
N LEU A 681 13.56 9.01 -19.05
CA LEU A 681 13.67 7.68 -18.47
C LEU A 681 12.56 7.43 -17.45
N SER A 682 11.87 6.28 -17.58
CA SER A 682 11.11 5.64 -16.50
C SER A 682 11.93 4.47 -15.95
N ALA A 683 12.12 4.46 -14.63
CA ALA A 683 12.80 3.35 -13.97
C ALA A 683 12.03 2.03 -14.15
N HIS A 684 10.69 2.07 -14.12
CA HIS A 684 9.86 0.89 -14.32
C HIS A 684 10.04 0.29 -15.71
N ASP A 685 10.03 1.13 -16.78
CA ASP A 685 10.25 0.66 -18.14
C ASP A 685 11.68 0.15 -18.33
N TYR A 686 12.66 0.85 -17.75
CA TYR A 686 14.03 0.41 -17.76
C TYR A 686 14.18 -1.01 -17.20
N PHE A 687 13.58 -1.30 -16.02
CA PHE A 687 13.65 -2.62 -15.41
C PHE A 687 12.88 -3.69 -16.17
N MET A 688 11.78 -3.34 -16.84
CA MET A 688 11.06 -4.27 -17.71
C MET A 688 11.87 -4.65 -18.95
N GLN A 689 12.62 -3.71 -19.52
CA GLN A 689 13.36 -3.92 -20.76
C GLN A 689 14.75 -4.52 -20.53
N ASN A 690 15.39 -4.20 -19.41
CA ASN A 690 16.76 -4.63 -19.12
C ASN A 690 16.78 -5.78 -18.12
N PRO A 691 17.46 -6.89 -18.43
CA PRO A 691 17.62 -7.99 -17.48
C PRO A 691 18.43 -7.56 -16.27
N SER A 692 18.18 -8.22 -15.14
CA SER A 692 18.99 -8.02 -13.95
C SER A 692 20.42 -8.51 -14.16
N LEU A 693 21.37 -7.84 -13.47
CA LEU A 693 22.79 -8.25 -13.49
C LEU A 693 23.04 -9.59 -12.78
N SER A 694 22.04 -10.15 -12.09
CA SER A 694 22.20 -11.41 -11.34
C SER A 694 22.52 -12.63 -12.21
N GLY A 695 22.20 -12.56 -13.52
CA GLY A 695 22.51 -13.59 -14.50
C GLY A 695 23.85 -13.41 -15.20
N LEU A 696 24.40 -12.21 -15.20
CA LEU A 696 25.70 -11.96 -15.77
C LEU A 696 26.77 -12.40 -14.77
N GLY A 697 27.49 -13.47 -15.08
CA GLY A 697 28.60 -13.95 -14.25
C GLY A 697 29.66 -12.87 -14.02
N SER A 698 30.65 -13.15 -13.18
CA SER A 698 31.73 -12.24 -12.76
C SER A 698 32.57 -11.58 -13.89
N LEU A 699 32.20 -11.77 -15.16
CA LEU A 699 32.99 -11.35 -16.33
C LEU A 699 32.52 -10.05 -17.01
N SER A 700 31.52 -9.34 -16.52
CA SER A 700 31.12 -8.08 -17.16
C SER A 700 30.69 -7.01 -16.16
N VAL A 701 31.64 -6.51 -15.38
CA VAL A 701 31.47 -5.28 -14.58
C VAL A 701 31.67 -4.01 -15.45
N GLU A 702 31.91 -4.16 -16.72
CA GLU A 702 31.88 -3.09 -17.73
C GLU A 702 30.56 -3.10 -18.51
N ALA A 703 29.43 -3.20 -17.84
CA ALA A 703 28.16 -2.99 -18.47
C ALA A 703 27.88 -1.49 -18.55
N GLU A 704 27.82 -1.04 -19.78
CA GLU A 704 27.45 0.24 -20.31
C GLU A 704 26.59 1.10 -19.38
N GLN A 705 27.11 2.30 -19.08
CA GLN A 705 26.25 3.44 -18.78
C GLN A 705 25.18 3.52 -19.90
N PRO A 706 23.91 3.81 -19.61
CA PRO A 706 22.94 4.06 -20.64
C PRO A 706 23.52 5.13 -21.57
N ALA A 707 23.74 4.74 -22.82
CA ALA A 707 24.36 5.61 -23.81
C ALA A 707 23.49 6.86 -23.96
N HIS A 708 23.91 7.97 -23.40
CA HIS A 708 23.44 9.26 -23.82
C HIS A 708 23.84 9.41 -25.29
N LYS A 709 22.89 9.20 -26.20
CA LYS A 709 23.02 9.77 -27.53
C LYS A 709 23.02 11.28 -27.35
N ALA A 710 24.22 11.84 -27.29
CA ALA A 710 24.41 13.26 -27.49
C ALA A 710 23.87 13.60 -28.88
N SER A 711 22.68 14.18 -28.93
CA SER A 711 22.23 14.89 -30.12
C SER A 711 23.07 16.15 -30.24
N ARG A 712 23.82 16.23 -31.33
CA ARG A 712 24.34 17.50 -31.84
C ARG A 712 23.22 18.39 -32.32
#